data_c056675d17d2d41f739fceddcc764ba1
#
_entry.id   c056675d17d2d41f739fceddcc764ba1
#
_cell.length_a   1.000
_cell.length_b   1.000
_cell.length_c   1.000
_cell.angle_alpha   90.00
_cell.angle_beta   90.00
_cell.angle_gamma   90.00
#
_symmetry.space_group_name_H-M   'P 1'
#
loop_
_entity.id
_entity.type
_entity.pdbx_description
1 polymer ?
#
loop_
_entity_poly.entity_id
_entity_poly.type
_entity_poly.pdbx_seq_one_letter_code
_entity_poly.pdbx_strand_id
1 'polypeptide(L)'
;MSLLKQLFLAICLFLVVAFTGSFIASVESSREQSISQLRSHAQDAATALGLSLTPHVDDPAMIELMVSSIFDSGYFASIRVVRIADDSVIVERSTEIRPENVPGWFVDLVDLQPQGGDALIMRGWEQAARVEVLSHPQFALAKLWDSALGSLFWLLLCGLVSAVLGGWLLRTQLRPLDNMVQQAQAISRREFLTLPRVPRTPELKRVVLAMNQMVDKLKTLFAEEAARSEKLREEAYQDSLTGLANRRQFDIRLSNQLVINEQHPDGYLLLLRLNDLGGLNQRLGGQRTDALIAALGDQLKRLLALPGRSQWLASRNRGGEFTLLAPGLNGEDAERLASELSEALNSLKQTGASDCDPVAHIGIAAFRPGEQSAAVLSRADQALAQAQSNTDRCWERLDDFTTQATQGLHDWRGWIDDALSLGRLQLYFQPVAECATGRLMQHKVLARLLDPAGEAITAGRFLPWIERLGWAARFDLTMLEHSLEHLTQHPRPLALSLSAATLRNQQDKARLLDALNRHKDVAHLMTLEIDERHLPPPAELEALSLAIREAGFNLGLQHFGGRFSLIGNLTHLGLAYLKIDGTYIRAIDQEGDKRLFIEAIFRATNSIDLPLIAEMVETEEELAVLTELGIHGAMGRLIGAPAPWGKQ
;
A
#
# COMPACT_ATOMS: atom_id res chain seq x y z
N MET A 1 3.77 26.92 -2.52
CA MET A 1 2.42 27.02 -3.17
C MET A 1 2.28 25.91 -4.19
N SER A 2 1.12 25.25 -4.31
CA SER A 2 0.92 24.23 -5.34
C SER A 2 0.91 24.84 -6.75
N LEU A 3 1.32 24.07 -7.75
CA LEU A 3 1.35 24.49 -9.18
C LEU A 3 -0.02 25.04 -9.62
N LEU A 4 -1.10 24.41 -9.17
CA LEU A 4 -2.48 24.86 -9.42
C LEU A 4 -2.73 26.27 -8.89
N LYS A 5 -2.27 26.57 -7.66
CA LYS A 5 -2.42 27.93 -7.07
C LYS A 5 -1.60 28.97 -7.82
N GLN A 6 -0.40 28.61 -8.27
CA GLN A 6 0.47 29.53 -9.04
C GLN A 6 -0.14 29.86 -10.41
N LEU A 7 -0.60 28.85 -11.17
CA LEU A 7 -1.25 29.04 -12.46
C LEU A 7 -2.57 29.81 -12.33
N PHE A 8 -3.39 29.52 -11.32
CA PHE A 8 -4.62 30.25 -11.07
C PHE A 8 -4.35 31.72 -10.74
N LEU A 9 -3.35 31.97 -9.89
CA LEU A 9 -2.95 33.35 -9.55
C LEU A 9 -2.41 34.12 -10.76
N ALA A 10 -1.64 33.46 -11.63
CA ALA A 10 -1.15 34.05 -12.87
C ALA A 10 -2.30 34.42 -13.83
N ILE A 11 -3.29 33.53 -13.97
CA ILE A 11 -4.51 33.82 -14.77
C ILE A 11 -5.28 34.99 -14.18
N CYS A 12 -5.50 34.99 -12.87
CA CYS A 12 -6.20 36.10 -12.21
C CYS A 12 -5.45 37.45 -12.38
N LEU A 13 -4.12 37.45 -12.23
CA LEU A 13 -3.30 38.64 -12.46
C LEU A 13 -3.41 39.14 -13.89
N PHE A 14 -3.34 38.26 -14.87
CA PHE A 14 -3.51 38.61 -16.27
C PHE A 14 -4.89 39.21 -16.55
N LEU A 15 -5.95 38.59 -15.99
CA LEU A 15 -7.31 39.12 -16.13
C LEU A 15 -7.45 40.52 -15.50
N VAL A 16 -6.87 40.74 -14.32
CA VAL A 16 -6.90 42.08 -13.67
C VAL A 16 -6.21 43.12 -14.55
N VAL A 17 -5.03 42.81 -15.09
CA VAL A 17 -4.32 43.76 -15.98
C VAL A 17 -5.11 44.02 -17.25
N ALA A 18 -5.63 42.98 -17.90
CA ALA A 18 -6.40 43.12 -19.14
C ALA A 18 -7.71 43.93 -18.93
N PHE A 19 -8.43 43.64 -17.85
CA PHE A 19 -9.69 44.31 -17.54
C PHE A 19 -9.47 45.75 -17.09
N THR A 20 -8.42 46.04 -16.33
CA THR A 20 -8.05 47.41 -15.96
C THR A 20 -7.71 48.22 -17.20
N GLY A 21 -6.89 47.66 -18.10
CA GLY A 21 -6.58 48.32 -19.37
C GLY A 21 -7.83 48.58 -20.25
N SER A 22 -8.71 47.57 -20.35
CA SER A 22 -9.97 47.69 -21.09
C SER A 22 -10.92 48.75 -20.49
N PHE A 23 -11.01 48.79 -19.15
CA PHE A 23 -11.83 49.77 -18.44
C PHE A 23 -11.33 51.20 -18.69
N ILE A 24 -10.01 51.45 -18.55
CA ILE A 24 -9.40 52.75 -18.82
C ILE A 24 -9.65 53.17 -20.26
N ALA A 25 -9.42 52.31 -21.23
CA ALA A 25 -9.65 52.57 -22.65
C ALA A 25 -11.13 52.87 -22.94
N SER A 26 -12.06 52.14 -22.30
CA SER A 26 -13.50 52.38 -22.45
C SER A 26 -13.94 53.77 -21.92
N VAL A 27 -13.44 54.14 -20.72
CA VAL A 27 -13.75 55.45 -20.12
C VAL A 27 -13.16 56.56 -20.97
N GLU A 28 -11.90 56.45 -21.44
CA GLU A 28 -11.27 57.48 -22.28
C GLU A 28 -11.98 57.62 -23.63
N SER A 29 -12.33 56.53 -24.29
CA SER A 29 -13.11 56.57 -25.54
C SER A 29 -14.48 57.26 -25.35
N SER A 30 -15.16 56.92 -24.23
CA SER A 30 -16.45 57.59 -23.91
C SER A 30 -16.29 59.02 -23.57
N ARG A 31 -15.16 59.41 -22.93
CA ARG A 31 -14.82 60.82 -22.64
C ARG A 31 -14.60 61.58 -23.93
N GLU A 32 -13.77 61.12 -24.87
CA GLU A 32 -13.54 61.77 -26.16
C GLU A 32 -14.83 61.95 -26.98
N GLN A 33 -15.68 60.90 -26.98
CA GLN A 33 -16.99 60.99 -27.64
C GLN A 33 -17.88 62.03 -27.01
N SER A 34 -17.89 62.14 -25.66
CA SER A 34 -18.67 63.16 -24.96
C SER A 34 -18.17 64.58 -25.24
N ILE A 35 -16.86 64.83 -25.31
CA ILE A 35 -16.24 66.06 -25.69
C ILE A 35 -16.70 66.48 -27.10
N SER A 36 -16.62 65.59 -28.07
CA SER A 36 -17.06 65.81 -29.44
C SER A 36 -18.54 66.14 -29.53
N GLN A 37 -19.39 65.43 -28.77
CA GLN A 37 -20.83 65.73 -28.71
C GLN A 37 -21.11 67.09 -28.10
N LEU A 38 -20.51 67.48 -26.96
CA LEU A 38 -20.68 68.74 -26.30
C LEU A 38 -20.28 69.87 -27.23
N ARG A 39 -19.16 69.75 -27.95
CA ARG A 39 -18.71 70.77 -28.93
C ARG A 39 -19.67 70.93 -30.10
N SER A 40 -20.17 69.81 -30.66
CA SER A 40 -21.16 69.85 -31.73
C SER A 40 -22.45 70.54 -31.28
N HIS A 41 -22.97 70.21 -30.10
CA HIS A 41 -24.18 70.80 -29.54
C HIS A 41 -24.01 72.29 -29.27
N ALA A 42 -22.85 72.73 -28.77
CA ALA A 42 -22.54 74.12 -28.57
C ALA A 42 -22.49 74.89 -29.90
N GLN A 43 -21.84 74.31 -30.90
CA GLN A 43 -21.73 74.89 -32.23
C GLN A 43 -23.08 75.02 -32.97
N ASP A 44 -23.89 73.93 -32.88
CA ASP A 44 -25.23 73.89 -33.48
C ASP A 44 -26.14 74.98 -32.84
N ALA A 45 -26.09 75.11 -31.52
CA ALA A 45 -26.83 76.08 -30.77
C ALA A 45 -26.38 77.55 -31.09
N ALA A 46 -25.04 77.74 -31.14
CA ALA A 46 -24.49 79.03 -31.51
C ALA A 46 -24.93 79.44 -32.93
N THR A 47 -24.88 78.49 -33.87
CA THR A 47 -25.30 78.70 -35.26
C THR A 47 -26.80 79.03 -35.35
N ALA A 48 -27.64 78.25 -34.65
CA ALA A 48 -29.08 78.48 -34.62
C ALA A 48 -29.44 79.81 -33.97
N LEU A 49 -28.80 80.15 -32.85
CA LEU A 49 -28.96 81.47 -32.22
C LEU A 49 -28.47 82.58 -33.11
N GLY A 50 -27.30 82.48 -33.73
CA GLY A 50 -26.75 83.48 -34.62
C GLY A 50 -27.69 83.78 -35.78
N LEU A 51 -28.28 82.77 -36.38
CA LEU A 51 -29.29 82.94 -37.43
C LEU A 51 -30.56 83.58 -36.90
N SER A 52 -31.07 83.18 -35.74
CA SER A 52 -32.29 83.65 -35.14
C SER A 52 -32.18 85.09 -34.66
N LEU A 53 -31.01 85.52 -34.19
CA LEU A 53 -30.72 86.84 -33.69
C LEU A 53 -30.39 87.85 -34.81
N THR A 54 -30.01 87.36 -35.99
CA THR A 54 -29.66 88.24 -37.15
C THR A 54 -30.73 89.25 -37.49
N PRO A 55 -32.05 88.98 -37.54
CA PRO A 55 -33.09 89.95 -37.79
C PRO A 55 -33.30 90.95 -36.66
N HIS A 56 -32.83 90.65 -35.44
CA HIS A 56 -33.09 91.39 -34.22
C HIS A 56 -31.83 92.02 -33.60
N VAL A 57 -30.76 92.20 -34.36
CA VAL A 57 -29.43 92.61 -33.90
C VAL A 57 -29.43 93.99 -33.22
N ASP A 58 -30.36 94.84 -33.55
CA ASP A 58 -30.53 96.22 -33.01
C ASP A 58 -31.53 96.33 -31.83
N ASP A 59 -32.12 95.17 -31.41
CA ASP A 59 -33.08 95.15 -30.30
C ASP A 59 -32.51 94.28 -29.12
N PRO A 60 -31.85 94.92 -28.15
CA PRO A 60 -31.26 94.25 -27.01
C PRO A 60 -32.26 93.43 -26.16
N ALA A 61 -33.54 93.93 -26.08
CA ALA A 61 -34.56 93.24 -25.29
C ALA A 61 -35.01 91.93 -25.94
N MET A 62 -35.11 91.91 -27.28
CA MET A 62 -35.41 90.70 -28.03
C MET A 62 -34.22 89.67 -27.98
N ILE A 63 -32.97 90.16 -28.04
CA ILE A 63 -31.78 89.36 -27.87
C ILE A 63 -31.80 88.68 -26.48
N GLU A 64 -32.06 89.45 -25.42
CA GLU A 64 -32.13 88.95 -24.06
C GLU A 64 -33.22 87.87 -23.88
N LEU A 65 -34.42 88.13 -24.47
CA LEU A 65 -35.53 87.14 -24.41
C LEU A 65 -35.18 85.86 -25.10
N MET A 66 -34.61 85.88 -26.30
CA MET A 66 -34.24 84.72 -27.08
C MET A 66 -33.09 83.94 -26.42
N VAL A 67 -32.07 84.59 -25.93
CA VAL A 67 -30.96 83.99 -25.19
C VAL A 67 -31.48 83.35 -23.91
N SER A 68 -32.33 84.03 -23.15
CA SER A 68 -32.90 83.47 -21.92
C SER A 68 -33.76 82.24 -22.21
N SER A 69 -34.61 82.27 -23.25
CA SER A 69 -35.44 81.09 -23.62
C SER A 69 -34.62 79.81 -23.96
N ILE A 70 -33.48 79.97 -24.62
CA ILE A 70 -32.61 78.85 -24.95
C ILE A 70 -31.75 78.47 -23.75
N PHE A 71 -31.28 79.41 -22.95
CA PHE A 71 -30.54 79.19 -21.74
C PHE A 71 -31.36 78.40 -20.70
N ASP A 72 -32.65 78.70 -20.55
CA ASP A 72 -33.58 78.06 -19.63
C ASP A 72 -33.84 76.59 -20.00
N SER A 73 -33.42 76.11 -21.17
CA SER A 73 -33.44 74.72 -21.53
C SER A 73 -32.49 73.84 -20.65
N GLY A 74 -31.54 74.51 -19.97
CA GLY A 74 -30.59 73.84 -19.04
C GLY A 74 -29.42 73.07 -19.72
N TYR A 75 -29.33 73.12 -21.06
CA TYR A 75 -28.27 72.45 -21.80
C TYR A 75 -26.95 73.22 -21.90
N PHE A 76 -26.97 74.53 -21.55
CA PHE A 76 -25.85 75.43 -21.72
C PHE A 76 -25.38 76.02 -20.39
N ALA A 77 -24.05 75.99 -20.18
CA ALA A 77 -23.41 76.59 -19.01
C ALA A 77 -23.34 78.12 -19.09
N SER A 78 -23.12 78.63 -20.27
CA SER A 78 -23.23 80.08 -20.54
C SER A 78 -23.58 80.30 -21.98
N ILE A 79 -24.37 81.42 -22.20
CA ILE A 79 -24.61 81.96 -23.51
C ILE A 79 -24.27 83.49 -23.40
N ARG A 80 -23.36 83.93 -24.27
CA ARG A 80 -22.86 85.28 -24.27
C ARG A 80 -22.96 85.85 -25.68
N VAL A 81 -23.54 87.04 -25.79
CA VAL A 81 -23.60 87.80 -27.04
C VAL A 81 -22.70 89.01 -26.90
N VAL A 82 -21.70 89.15 -27.76
CA VAL A 82 -20.66 90.15 -27.70
C VAL A 82 -20.71 90.95 -29.00
N ARG A 83 -20.72 92.30 -28.88
CA ARG A 83 -20.64 93.17 -30.03
C ARG A 83 -19.22 93.23 -30.58
N ILE A 84 -19.03 93.05 -31.88
CA ILE A 84 -17.70 93.00 -32.50
C ILE A 84 -16.99 94.34 -32.53
N ALA A 85 -17.72 95.44 -32.54
CA ALA A 85 -17.14 96.78 -32.70
C ALA A 85 -16.34 97.24 -31.46
N ASP A 86 -16.74 96.88 -30.26
CA ASP A 86 -16.18 97.35 -28.99
C ASP A 86 -15.97 96.21 -27.94
N ASP A 87 -16.16 94.95 -28.33
CA ASP A 87 -16.12 93.79 -27.47
C ASP A 87 -17.04 93.88 -26.23
N SER A 88 -18.05 94.76 -26.28
CA SER A 88 -19.01 94.93 -25.19
C SER A 88 -20.00 93.78 -25.15
N VAL A 89 -20.25 93.26 -23.93
CA VAL A 89 -21.22 92.16 -23.70
C VAL A 89 -22.63 92.78 -23.78
N ILE A 90 -23.43 92.30 -24.75
CA ILE A 90 -24.83 92.71 -24.91
C ILE A 90 -25.72 91.97 -23.91
N VAL A 91 -25.55 90.63 -23.82
CA VAL A 91 -26.28 89.79 -22.93
C VAL A 91 -25.33 88.63 -22.51
N GLU A 92 -25.37 88.32 -21.23
CA GLU A 92 -24.67 87.10 -20.68
C GLU A 92 -25.60 86.41 -19.71
N ARG A 93 -25.75 85.13 -19.91
CA ARG A 93 -26.40 84.18 -18.99
C ARG A 93 -25.43 83.07 -18.67
N SER A 94 -25.22 82.83 -17.38
CA SER A 94 -24.32 81.73 -16.90
C SER A 94 -24.90 81.06 -15.67
N THR A 95 -24.61 79.78 -15.53
CA THR A 95 -24.98 79.02 -14.35
C THR A 95 -23.75 78.30 -13.80
N GLU A 96 -23.74 78.07 -12.47
CA GLU A 96 -22.67 77.25 -11.85
C GLU A 96 -22.82 75.81 -12.25
N ILE A 97 -21.68 75.16 -12.60
CA ILE A 97 -21.61 73.79 -12.96
C ILE A 97 -21.58 72.97 -11.67
N ARG A 98 -22.72 72.38 -11.25
CA ARG A 98 -22.80 71.44 -10.11
C ARG A 98 -23.43 70.17 -10.60
N PRO A 99 -22.62 69.11 -10.83
CA PRO A 99 -23.15 67.81 -11.22
C PRO A 99 -23.87 67.15 -10.03
N GLU A 100 -25.18 66.93 -10.19
CA GLU A 100 -25.96 66.07 -9.26
C GLU A 100 -25.76 64.62 -9.59
N ASN A 101 -25.57 63.73 -8.54
CA ASN A 101 -25.44 62.30 -8.64
C ASN A 101 -24.11 61.74 -9.21
N VAL A 102 -23.06 62.55 -9.39
CA VAL A 102 -21.73 62.08 -9.80
C VAL A 102 -20.75 62.38 -8.67
N PRO A 103 -19.94 61.31 -8.24
CA PRO A 103 -18.95 61.53 -7.19
C PRO A 103 -17.89 62.57 -7.59
N GLY A 104 -17.51 63.45 -6.65
CA GLY A 104 -16.56 64.55 -6.92
C GLY A 104 -15.22 64.06 -7.45
N TRP A 105 -14.69 62.93 -6.90
CA TRP A 105 -13.45 62.35 -7.37
C TRP A 105 -13.47 61.88 -8.85
N PHE A 106 -14.67 61.49 -9.37
CA PHE A 106 -14.83 61.12 -10.78
C PHE A 106 -14.86 62.34 -11.68
N VAL A 107 -15.50 63.42 -11.23
CA VAL A 107 -15.48 64.69 -11.92
C VAL A 107 -14.06 65.22 -12.09
N ASP A 108 -13.28 65.19 -10.99
CA ASP A 108 -11.87 65.61 -10.99
C ASP A 108 -10.98 64.72 -11.86
N LEU A 109 -11.25 63.38 -11.88
CA LEU A 109 -10.51 62.47 -12.68
C LEU A 109 -10.75 62.58 -14.18
N VAL A 110 -12.02 62.80 -14.57
CA VAL A 110 -12.42 62.89 -15.99
C VAL A 110 -12.10 64.27 -16.58
N ASP A 111 -12.09 65.34 -15.77
CA ASP A 111 -11.82 66.75 -16.14
C ASP A 111 -12.48 67.10 -17.45
N LEU A 112 -13.83 67.03 -17.48
CA LEU A 112 -14.63 67.37 -18.66
C LEU A 112 -14.95 68.86 -18.66
N GLN A 113 -14.16 69.62 -19.41
CA GLN A 113 -14.36 71.07 -19.53
C GLN A 113 -15.54 71.40 -20.44
N PRO A 114 -16.26 72.50 -20.13
CA PRO A 114 -17.31 73.02 -21.02
C PRO A 114 -16.75 73.26 -22.42
N GLN A 115 -17.47 72.80 -23.43
CA GLN A 115 -17.08 72.99 -24.83
C GLN A 115 -17.86 74.17 -25.45
N GLY A 116 -17.13 75.07 -26.12
CA GLY A 116 -17.68 76.24 -26.75
C GLY A 116 -17.98 76.08 -28.24
N GLY A 117 -18.98 76.76 -28.68
CA GLY A 117 -19.25 77.02 -30.09
C GLY A 117 -19.54 78.55 -30.27
N ASP A 118 -19.19 79.06 -31.38
CA ASP A 118 -19.42 80.44 -31.70
C ASP A 118 -20.08 80.66 -33.10
N ALA A 119 -20.86 81.72 -33.25
CA ALA A 119 -21.46 82.11 -34.53
C ALA A 119 -21.59 83.64 -34.65
N LEU A 120 -21.50 84.11 -35.86
CA LEU A 120 -21.56 85.49 -36.15
C LEU A 120 -23.02 85.93 -36.38
N ILE A 121 -23.38 87.06 -35.83
CA ILE A 121 -24.66 87.75 -36.10
C ILE A 121 -24.37 88.85 -37.11
N MET A 122 -25.07 88.82 -38.26
CA MET A 122 -24.81 89.70 -39.37
C MET A 122 -25.82 90.84 -39.39
N ARG A 123 -25.33 92.06 -39.68
CA ARG A 123 -26.18 93.20 -40.03
C ARG A 123 -25.97 93.46 -41.52
N GLY A 124 -26.83 92.91 -42.37
CA GLY A 124 -26.58 92.93 -43.80
C GLY A 124 -25.26 92.26 -44.17
N TRP A 125 -24.25 93.02 -44.56
CA TRP A 125 -22.92 92.50 -44.92
C TRP A 125 -21.86 92.69 -43.81
N GLU A 126 -22.23 93.37 -42.72
CA GLU A 126 -21.30 93.59 -41.60
C GLU A 126 -21.50 92.60 -40.49
N GLN A 127 -20.41 92.18 -39.87
CA GLN A 127 -20.43 91.34 -38.66
C GLN A 127 -20.71 92.20 -37.43
N ALA A 128 -21.93 92.19 -36.90
CA ALA A 128 -22.37 93.05 -35.85
C ALA A 128 -22.09 92.53 -34.44
N ALA A 129 -22.29 91.25 -34.23
CA ALA A 129 -22.06 90.63 -32.94
C ALA A 129 -21.64 89.13 -33.14
N ARG A 130 -21.14 88.54 -32.10
CA ARG A 130 -20.82 87.13 -32.01
C ARG A 130 -21.58 86.51 -30.84
N VAL A 131 -22.20 85.36 -31.07
CA VAL A 131 -22.78 84.51 -30.04
C VAL A 131 -21.73 83.45 -29.62
N GLU A 132 -21.44 83.37 -28.37
CA GLU A 132 -20.59 82.34 -27.75
C GLU A 132 -21.49 81.51 -26.86
N VAL A 133 -21.51 80.20 -27.11
CA VAL A 133 -22.31 79.24 -26.35
C VAL A 133 -21.39 78.22 -25.75
N LEU A 134 -21.47 77.97 -24.43
CA LEU A 134 -20.75 76.92 -23.74
C LEU A 134 -21.74 75.84 -23.32
N SER A 135 -21.52 74.57 -23.74
CA SER A 135 -22.35 73.47 -23.35
C SER A 135 -22.17 73.13 -21.87
N HIS A 136 -23.24 72.73 -21.21
CA HIS A 136 -23.19 72.27 -19.81
C HIS A 136 -22.73 70.84 -19.72
N PRO A 137 -21.59 70.51 -19.05
CA PRO A 137 -21.04 69.15 -19.01
C PRO A 137 -21.82 68.23 -18.10
N GLN A 138 -22.80 68.67 -17.33
CA GLN A 138 -23.52 67.91 -16.31
C GLN A 138 -24.14 66.63 -16.87
N PHE A 139 -24.86 66.67 -17.97
CA PHE A 139 -25.50 65.51 -18.60
C PHE A 139 -24.47 64.53 -19.17
N ALA A 140 -23.38 65.08 -19.73
CA ALA A 140 -22.29 64.26 -20.23
C ALA A 140 -21.54 63.49 -19.09
N LEU A 141 -21.29 64.17 -17.97
CA LEU A 141 -20.69 63.57 -16.77
C LEU A 141 -21.58 62.48 -16.17
N ALA A 142 -22.89 62.72 -16.04
CA ALA A 142 -23.83 61.73 -15.55
C ALA A 142 -23.86 60.50 -16.46
N LYS A 143 -23.93 60.70 -17.79
CA LYS A 143 -23.90 59.60 -18.77
C LYS A 143 -22.57 58.81 -18.76
N LEU A 144 -21.44 59.51 -18.60
CA LEU A 144 -20.12 58.87 -18.45
C LEU A 144 -20.04 58.06 -17.20
N TRP A 145 -20.58 58.56 -16.08
CA TRP A 145 -20.62 57.79 -14.81
C TRP A 145 -21.44 56.53 -14.95
N ASP A 146 -22.63 56.57 -15.50
CA ASP A 146 -23.49 55.41 -15.72
C ASP A 146 -22.84 54.40 -16.68
N SER A 147 -22.18 54.87 -17.74
CA SER A 147 -21.43 54.03 -18.67
C SER A 147 -20.22 53.36 -17.99
N ALA A 148 -19.49 54.09 -17.14
CA ALA A 148 -18.37 53.57 -16.37
C ALA A 148 -18.83 52.49 -15.38
N LEU A 149 -19.91 52.74 -14.63
CA LEU A 149 -20.50 51.76 -13.71
C LEU A 149 -20.98 50.49 -14.46
N GLY A 150 -21.67 50.68 -15.58
CA GLY A 150 -22.12 49.56 -16.42
C GLY A 150 -20.94 48.72 -16.96
N SER A 151 -19.91 49.41 -17.45
CA SER A 151 -18.67 48.73 -17.91
C SER A 151 -17.97 47.99 -16.81
N LEU A 152 -17.84 48.61 -15.63
CA LEU A 152 -17.25 47.98 -14.45
C LEU A 152 -18.03 46.73 -14.02
N PHE A 153 -19.36 46.80 -13.96
CA PHE A 153 -20.23 45.68 -13.62
C PHE A 153 -20.03 44.50 -14.58
N TRP A 154 -20.05 44.76 -15.89
CA TRP A 154 -19.84 43.71 -16.88
C TRP A 154 -18.44 43.11 -16.84
N LEU A 155 -17.40 43.92 -16.62
CA LEU A 155 -16.03 43.43 -16.48
C LEU A 155 -15.85 42.58 -15.23
N LEU A 156 -16.44 42.95 -14.09
CA LEU A 156 -16.42 42.15 -12.86
C LEU A 156 -17.17 40.84 -13.04
N LEU A 157 -18.34 40.87 -13.69
CA LEU A 157 -19.11 39.65 -13.98
C LEU A 157 -18.31 38.70 -14.88
N CYS A 158 -17.74 39.20 -15.98
CA CYS A 158 -16.90 38.43 -16.88
C CYS A 158 -15.64 37.88 -16.15
N GLY A 159 -15.03 38.69 -15.29
CA GLY A 159 -13.90 38.28 -14.46
C GLY A 159 -14.23 37.13 -13.52
N LEU A 160 -15.36 37.24 -12.83
CA LEU A 160 -15.84 36.17 -11.93
C LEU A 160 -16.12 34.86 -12.70
N VAL A 161 -16.86 34.96 -13.80
CA VAL A 161 -17.17 33.79 -14.64
C VAL A 161 -15.87 33.16 -15.18
N SER A 162 -14.92 33.95 -15.67
CA SER A 162 -13.64 33.47 -16.18
C SER A 162 -12.79 32.83 -15.09
N ALA A 163 -12.76 33.39 -13.89
CA ALA A 163 -12.02 32.82 -12.76
C ALA A 163 -12.62 31.47 -12.30
N VAL A 164 -13.95 31.39 -12.20
CA VAL A 164 -14.64 30.13 -11.83
C VAL A 164 -14.43 29.07 -12.89
N LEU A 165 -14.62 29.37 -14.15
CA LEU A 165 -14.47 28.45 -15.27
C LEU A 165 -12.99 28.01 -15.41
N GLY A 166 -12.06 28.93 -15.33
CA GLY A 166 -10.62 28.67 -15.38
C GLY A 166 -10.15 27.79 -14.21
N GLY A 167 -10.61 28.07 -13.00
CA GLY A 167 -10.31 27.26 -11.82
C GLY A 167 -10.89 25.85 -11.93
N TRP A 168 -12.12 25.73 -12.40
CA TRP A 168 -12.75 24.41 -12.65
C TRP A 168 -12.00 23.61 -13.72
N LEU A 169 -11.69 24.23 -14.86
CA LEU A 169 -10.95 23.61 -15.96
C LEU A 169 -9.55 23.17 -15.50
N LEU A 170 -8.82 24.04 -14.82
CA LEU A 170 -7.48 23.76 -14.31
C LEU A 170 -7.49 22.59 -13.32
N ARG A 171 -8.47 22.56 -12.41
CA ARG A 171 -8.60 21.48 -11.43
C ARG A 171 -8.92 20.14 -12.08
N THR A 172 -9.78 20.11 -13.09
CA THR A 172 -10.12 18.86 -13.81
C THR A 172 -8.95 18.35 -14.65
N GLN A 173 -8.18 19.25 -15.28
CA GLN A 173 -7.03 18.87 -16.11
C GLN A 173 -5.81 18.41 -15.28
N LEU A 174 -5.61 18.93 -14.07
CA LEU A 174 -4.47 18.57 -13.22
C LEU A 174 -4.75 17.40 -12.25
N ARG A 175 -6.01 17.00 -12.07
CA ARG A 175 -6.38 15.86 -11.20
C ARG A 175 -5.64 14.55 -11.52
N PRO A 176 -5.35 14.20 -12.79
CA PRO A 176 -4.56 13.00 -13.09
C PRO A 176 -3.13 13.01 -12.52
N LEU A 177 -2.53 14.19 -12.32
CA LEU A 177 -1.21 14.29 -11.68
C LEU A 177 -1.22 13.82 -10.21
N ASP A 178 -2.28 14.16 -9.48
CA ASP A 178 -2.44 13.69 -8.10
C ASP A 178 -2.55 12.15 -8.05
N ASN A 179 -3.27 11.55 -9.00
CA ASN A 179 -3.36 10.09 -9.12
C ASN A 179 -1.99 9.45 -9.44
N MET A 180 -1.15 10.11 -10.26
CA MET A 180 0.20 9.63 -10.56
C MET A 180 1.12 9.72 -9.35
N VAL A 181 1.01 10.79 -8.55
CA VAL A 181 1.73 10.91 -7.27
C VAL A 181 1.31 9.81 -6.31
N GLN A 182 0.00 9.54 -6.20
CA GLN A 182 -0.51 8.43 -5.39
C GLN A 182 0.00 7.08 -5.89
N GLN A 183 0.03 6.85 -7.22
CA GLN A 183 0.59 5.63 -7.79
C GLN A 183 2.09 5.50 -7.48
N ALA A 184 2.87 6.57 -7.61
CA ALA A 184 4.28 6.56 -7.25
C ALA A 184 4.50 6.28 -5.75
N GLN A 185 3.66 6.87 -4.88
CA GLN A 185 3.66 6.59 -3.45
C GLN A 185 3.16 5.16 -3.13
N ALA A 186 2.19 4.64 -3.88
CA ALA A 186 1.75 3.26 -3.76
C ALA A 186 2.88 2.29 -4.14
N ILE A 187 3.65 2.58 -5.20
CA ILE A 187 4.84 1.81 -5.57
C ILE A 187 5.86 1.81 -4.42
N SER A 188 6.12 2.97 -3.80
CA SER A 188 7.01 3.05 -2.64
C SER A 188 6.46 2.33 -1.39
N ARG A 189 5.13 2.12 -1.32
CA ARG A 189 4.45 1.33 -0.30
C ARG A 189 4.24 -0.14 -0.70
N ARG A 190 4.89 -0.59 -1.80
CA ARG A 190 4.81 -1.97 -2.30
C ARG A 190 3.47 -2.35 -2.96
N GLU A 191 2.67 -1.36 -3.33
CA GLU A 191 1.41 -1.56 -4.03
C GLU A 191 1.61 -1.27 -5.52
N PHE A 192 1.79 -2.31 -6.34
CA PHE A 192 1.95 -2.18 -7.81
C PHE A 192 0.60 -2.03 -8.49
N LEU A 193 -0.06 -0.89 -8.25
CA LEU A 193 -1.36 -0.58 -8.86
C LEU A 193 -1.17 0.10 -10.22
N THR A 194 -1.83 -0.43 -11.23
CA THR A 194 -1.95 0.25 -12.52
C THR A 194 -3.16 1.18 -12.53
N LEU A 195 -3.03 2.37 -13.10
CA LEU A 195 -4.15 3.30 -13.24
C LEU A 195 -5.06 2.85 -14.38
N PRO A 196 -6.32 2.43 -14.11
CA PRO A 196 -7.23 1.93 -15.15
C PRO A 196 -7.81 3.05 -16.02
N ARG A 197 -7.82 4.30 -15.52
CA ARG A 197 -8.36 5.46 -16.23
C ARG A 197 -7.24 6.31 -16.82
N VAL A 198 -7.11 6.25 -18.14
CA VAL A 198 -6.13 7.04 -18.89
C VAL A 198 -6.69 8.44 -19.17
N PRO A 199 -5.95 9.53 -18.89
CA PRO A 199 -6.36 10.89 -19.18
C PRO A 199 -6.60 11.13 -20.68
N ARG A 200 -7.46 12.10 -21.01
CA ARG A 200 -7.73 12.48 -22.40
C ARG A 200 -6.67 13.40 -23.00
N THR A 201 -5.91 14.10 -22.17
CA THR A 201 -4.82 14.99 -22.60
C THR A 201 -3.64 14.15 -23.10
N PRO A 202 -3.13 14.36 -24.32
CA PRO A 202 -2.10 13.51 -24.93
C PRO A 202 -0.81 13.40 -24.10
N GLU A 203 -0.37 14.49 -23.48
CA GLU A 203 0.85 14.57 -22.67
C GLU A 203 0.70 13.72 -21.39
N LEU A 204 -0.39 13.88 -20.66
CA LEU A 204 -0.67 13.11 -19.44
C LEU A 204 -0.94 11.63 -19.77
N LYS A 205 -1.59 11.36 -20.90
CA LYS A 205 -1.81 10.00 -21.39
C LYS A 205 -0.48 9.26 -21.59
N ARG A 206 0.51 9.89 -22.26
CA ARG A 206 1.82 9.29 -22.47
C ARG A 206 2.52 8.96 -21.15
N VAL A 207 2.47 9.86 -20.17
CA VAL A 207 3.12 9.65 -18.88
C VAL A 207 2.44 8.52 -18.10
N VAL A 208 1.10 8.49 -18.05
CA VAL A 208 0.35 7.41 -17.37
C VAL A 208 0.62 6.05 -18.01
N LEU A 209 0.65 5.98 -19.35
CA LEU A 209 0.97 4.74 -20.05
C LEU A 209 2.41 4.28 -19.77
N ALA A 210 3.37 5.20 -19.77
CA ALA A 210 4.76 4.88 -19.44
C ALA A 210 4.91 4.39 -18.00
N MET A 211 4.21 5.01 -17.04
CA MET A 211 4.19 4.54 -15.66
C MET A 211 3.55 3.15 -15.52
N ASN A 212 2.42 2.90 -16.17
CA ASN A 212 1.81 1.57 -16.16
C ASN A 212 2.73 0.52 -16.77
N GLN A 213 3.40 0.82 -17.90
CA GLN A 213 4.40 -0.07 -18.50
C GLN A 213 5.59 -0.34 -17.58
N MET A 214 6.06 0.68 -16.84
CA MET A 214 7.11 0.50 -15.84
C MET A 214 6.66 -0.44 -14.71
N VAL A 215 5.45 -0.26 -14.18
CA VAL A 215 4.87 -1.15 -13.16
C VAL A 215 4.76 -2.58 -13.68
N ASP A 216 4.24 -2.78 -14.90
CA ASP A 216 4.10 -4.11 -15.49
C ASP A 216 5.47 -4.77 -15.72
N LYS A 217 6.48 -4.00 -16.16
CA LYS A 217 7.83 -4.51 -16.32
C LYS A 217 8.48 -4.89 -15.00
N LEU A 218 8.26 -4.10 -13.95
CA LEU A 218 8.71 -4.45 -12.60
C LEU A 218 8.07 -5.77 -12.12
N LYS A 219 6.74 -5.93 -12.28
CA LYS A 219 6.05 -7.18 -11.95
C LYS A 219 6.66 -8.38 -12.68
N THR A 220 6.93 -8.23 -13.99
CA THR A 220 7.52 -9.31 -14.80
C THR A 220 8.93 -9.66 -14.33
N LEU A 221 9.78 -8.67 -14.08
CA LEU A 221 11.14 -8.90 -13.58
C LEU A 221 11.15 -9.62 -12.23
N PHE A 222 10.23 -9.25 -11.32
CA PHE A 222 10.10 -9.94 -10.04
C PHE A 222 9.63 -11.39 -10.19
N ALA A 223 8.66 -11.62 -11.07
CA ALA A 223 8.18 -12.97 -11.35
C ALA A 223 9.28 -13.86 -11.97
N GLU A 224 10.08 -13.32 -12.88
CA GLU A 224 11.21 -14.03 -13.50
C GLU A 224 12.31 -14.36 -12.48
N GLU A 225 12.70 -13.41 -11.62
CA GLU A 225 13.72 -13.64 -10.60
C GLU A 225 13.23 -14.64 -9.54
N ALA A 226 11.96 -14.54 -9.12
CA ALA A 226 11.34 -15.52 -8.23
C ALA A 226 11.32 -16.93 -8.85
N ALA A 227 10.93 -17.07 -10.11
CA ALA A 227 10.93 -18.34 -10.82
C ALA A 227 12.33 -18.93 -10.96
N ARG A 228 13.33 -18.09 -11.26
CA ARG A 228 14.74 -18.53 -11.34
C ARG A 228 15.26 -19.05 -10.00
N SER A 229 14.95 -18.31 -8.93
CA SER A 229 15.36 -18.69 -7.59
C SER A 229 14.67 -19.97 -7.10
N GLU A 230 13.37 -20.15 -7.41
CA GLU A 230 12.63 -21.38 -7.12
C GLU A 230 13.25 -22.58 -7.84
N LYS A 231 13.60 -22.42 -9.12
CA LYS A 231 14.25 -23.49 -9.88
C LYS A 231 15.60 -23.91 -9.26
N LEU A 232 16.42 -22.92 -8.86
CA LEU A 232 17.69 -23.21 -8.18
C LEU A 232 17.46 -23.94 -6.84
N ARG A 233 16.42 -23.59 -6.10
CA ARG A 233 16.02 -24.24 -4.86
C ARG A 233 15.55 -25.68 -5.10
N GLU A 234 14.71 -25.90 -6.11
CA GLU A 234 14.26 -27.25 -6.50
C GLU A 234 15.45 -28.13 -6.84
N GLU A 235 16.38 -27.63 -7.68
CA GLU A 235 17.59 -28.36 -8.05
C GLU A 235 18.49 -28.67 -6.82
N ALA A 236 18.59 -27.75 -5.86
CA ALA A 236 19.43 -27.92 -4.67
C ALA A 236 18.84 -28.85 -3.60
N TYR A 237 17.50 -28.85 -3.44
CA TYR A 237 16.84 -29.45 -2.27
C TYR A 237 15.77 -30.50 -2.58
N GLN A 238 15.40 -30.73 -3.84
CA GLN A 238 14.41 -31.74 -4.22
C GLN A 238 15.03 -32.86 -5.06
N ASP A 239 14.41 -34.03 -5.00
CA ASP A 239 14.70 -35.17 -5.89
C ASP A 239 13.93 -34.98 -7.20
N SER A 240 14.62 -34.94 -8.32
CA SER A 240 14.06 -34.65 -9.64
C SER A 240 13.04 -35.67 -10.13
N LEU A 241 13.10 -36.93 -9.66
CA LEU A 241 12.19 -38.01 -10.09
C LEU A 241 10.91 -38.01 -9.27
N THR A 242 11.01 -37.82 -7.97
CA THR A 242 9.86 -37.92 -7.06
C THR A 242 9.28 -36.57 -6.65
N GLY A 243 10.06 -35.47 -6.76
CA GLY A 243 9.69 -34.15 -6.23
C GLY A 243 9.58 -34.10 -4.70
N LEU A 244 10.05 -35.13 -3.99
CA LEU A 244 10.23 -35.11 -2.55
C LEU A 244 11.52 -34.36 -2.20
N ALA A 245 11.74 -34.06 -0.92
CA ALA A 245 13.03 -33.59 -0.45
C ALA A 245 14.15 -34.56 -0.86
N ASN A 246 15.32 -34.04 -1.23
CA ASN A 246 16.50 -34.85 -1.44
C ASN A 246 17.22 -35.12 -0.10
N ARG A 247 18.28 -35.93 -0.14
CA ARG A 247 19.07 -36.27 1.06
C ARG A 247 19.58 -35.02 1.79
N ARG A 248 20.06 -34.03 1.05
CA ARG A 248 20.58 -32.77 1.63
C ARG A 248 19.52 -32.04 2.47
N GLN A 249 18.34 -31.86 1.92
CA GLN A 249 17.21 -31.28 2.64
C GLN A 249 16.84 -32.10 3.88
N PHE A 250 16.84 -33.41 3.78
CA PHE A 250 16.54 -34.28 4.89
C PHE A 250 17.59 -34.13 6.02
N ASP A 251 18.89 -34.19 5.69
CA ASP A 251 19.97 -34.06 6.67
C ASP A 251 19.89 -32.72 7.43
N ILE A 252 19.63 -31.63 6.72
CA ILE A 252 19.42 -30.30 7.30
C ILE A 252 18.20 -30.33 8.24
N ARG A 253 17.08 -30.88 7.79
CA ARG A 253 15.83 -30.88 8.56
C ARG A 253 15.92 -31.76 9.80
N LEU A 254 16.55 -32.95 9.69
CA LEU A 254 16.79 -33.83 10.83
C LEU A 254 17.69 -33.13 11.86
N SER A 255 18.81 -32.55 11.42
CA SER A 255 19.73 -31.85 12.32
C SER A 255 19.04 -30.69 13.06
N ASN A 256 18.19 -29.92 12.37
CA ASN A 256 17.40 -28.84 13.00
C ASN A 256 16.39 -29.40 14.00
N GLN A 257 15.69 -30.49 13.66
CA GLN A 257 14.70 -31.10 14.55
C GLN A 257 15.33 -31.63 15.85
N LEU A 258 16.59 -32.10 15.78
CA LEU A 258 17.32 -32.59 16.91
C LEU A 258 17.97 -31.51 17.79
N VAL A 259 17.93 -30.27 17.39
CA VAL A 259 18.34 -29.16 18.27
C VAL A 259 17.43 -29.12 19.48
N ILE A 260 18.00 -28.97 20.65
CA ILE A 260 17.23 -28.68 21.86
C ILE A 260 16.55 -27.32 21.71
N ASN A 261 15.34 -27.34 21.23
CA ASN A 261 14.48 -26.16 21.09
C ASN A 261 13.13 -26.48 21.70
N GLU A 262 12.56 -25.49 22.35
CA GLU A 262 11.25 -25.61 23.01
C GLU A 262 10.08 -25.85 22.06
N GLN A 263 10.28 -25.63 20.78
CA GLN A 263 9.28 -25.84 19.72
C GLN A 263 9.41 -27.20 19.01
N HIS A 264 10.50 -27.94 19.25
CA HIS A 264 10.74 -29.23 18.59
C HIS A 264 10.20 -30.39 19.45
N PRO A 265 9.13 -31.07 19.00
CA PRO A 265 8.64 -32.25 19.68
C PRO A 265 9.55 -33.47 19.41
N ASP A 266 9.49 -34.43 20.33
CA ASP A 266 9.94 -35.79 20.08
C ASP A 266 9.15 -36.38 18.90
N GLY A 267 9.64 -37.44 18.28
CA GLY A 267 8.93 -38.04 17.16
C GLY A 267 9.57 -39.31 16.66
N TYR A 268 9.21 -39.70 15.45
CA TYR A 268 9.70 -40.92 14.82
C TYR A 268 10.27 -40.64 13.42
N LEU A 269 11.37 -41.33 13.12
CA LEU A 269 11.96 -41.43 11.79
C LEU A 269 11.62 -42.82 11.22
N LEU A 270 10.96 -42.86 10.08
CA LEU A 270 10.73 -44.07 9.31
C LEU A 270 11.70 -44.08 8.14
N LEU A 271 12.51 -45.15 8.04
CA LEU A 271 13.42 -45.44 6.93
C LEU A 271 12.83 -46.54 6.07
N LEU A 272 12.49 -46.27 4.83
CA LEU A 272 11.87 -47.19 3.89
C LEU A 272 12.90 -47.57 2.82
N ARG A 273 13.01 -48.86 2.49
CA ARG A 273 13.89 -49.35 1.42
C ARG A 273 13.14 -50.31 0.50
N LEU A 274 13.10 -49.99 -0.79
CA LEU A 274 12.58 -50.87 -1.83
C LEU A 274 13.46 -52.12 -1.98
N ASN A 275 12.81 -53.28 -2.04
CA ASN A 275 13.51 -54.56 -2.16
C ASN A 275 14.04 -54.75 -3.57
N ASP A 276 15.26 -55.29 -3.66
CA ASP A 276 15.92 -55.72 -4.88
C ASP A 276 15.79 -54.74 -6.07
N LEU A 277 16.01 -53.44 -5.79
CA LEU A 277 15.88 -52.40 -6.81
C LEU A 277 16.78 -52.65 -8.04
N GLY A 278 17.98 -53.21 -7.81
CA GLY A 278 18.91 -53.56 -8.89
C GLY A 278 18.36 -54.68 -9.78
N GLY A 279 17.82 -55.73 -9.19
CA GLY A 279 17.17 -56.82 -9.92
C GLY A 279 15.87 -56.37 -10.62
N LEU A 280 15.07 -55.54 -9.95
CA LEU A 280 13.89 -54.91 -10.59
C LEU A 280 14.26 -54.13 -11.85
N ASN A 281 15.33 -53.35 -11.80
CA ASN A 281 15.79 -52.58 -12.96
C ASN A 281 16.25 -53.49 -14.12
N GLN A 282 16.88 -54.63 -13.78
CA GLN A 282 17.29 -55.61 -14.79
C GLN A 282 16.09 -56.38 -15.40
N ARG A 283 15.12 -56.75 -14.57
CA ARG A 283 13.95 -57.55 -15.02
C ARG A 283 12.87 -56.71 -15.69
N LEU A 284 12.53 -55.54 -15.12
CA LEU A 284 11.40 -54.71 -15.57
C LEU A 284 11.84 -53.50 -16.41
N GLY A 285 13.16 -53.17 -16.41
CA GLY A 285 13.73 -52.04 -17.12
C GLY A 285 13.58 -50.71 -16.36
N GLY A 286 14.41 -49.71 -16.73
CA GLY A 286 14.55 -48.44 -16.02
C GLY A 286 13.25 -47.66 -15.90
N GLN A 287 12.47 -47.58 -16.95
CA GLN A 287 11.19 -46.84 -16.94
C GLN A 287 10.19 -47.35 -15.91
N ARG A 288 10.05 -48.65 -15.77
CA ARG A 288 9.13 -49.25 -14.77
C ARG A 288 9.67 -49.09 -13.35
N THR A 289 10.99 -49.20 -13.17
CA THR A 289 11.62 -48.94 -11.88
C THR A 289 11.46 -47.48 -11.45
N ASP A 290 11.64 -46.53 -12.37
CA ASP A 290 11.40 -45.10 -12.11
C ASP A 290 9.92 -44.83 -11.81
N ALA A 291 9.00 -45.50 -12.50
CA ALA A 291 7.56 -45.38 -12.24
C ALA A 291 7.19 -45.90 -10.83
N LEU A 292 7.81 -46.99 -10.36
CA LEU A 292 7.62 -47.50 -8.99
C LEU A 292 8.14 -46.48 -7.95
N ILE A 293 9.33 -45.94 -8.18
CA ILE A 293 9.93 -44.91 -7.32
C ILE A 293 9.03 -43.67 -7.26
N ALA A 294 8.54 -43.20 -8.40
CA ALA A 294 7.61 -42.06 -8.48
C ALA A 294 6.29 -42.37 -7.76
N ALA A 295 5.72 -43.56 -7.94
CA ALA A 295 4.49 -43.98 -7.26
C ALA A 295 4.62 -43.99 -5.73
N LEU A 296 5.77 -44.48 -5.19
CA LEU A 296 6.06 -44.36 -3.75
C LEU A 296 6.18 -42.89 -3.32
N GLY A 297 6.85 -42.07 -4.10
CA GLY A 297 6.91 -40.61 -3.85
C GLY A 297 5.53 -39.99 -3.76
N ASP A 298 4.61 -40.32 -4.66
CA ASP A 298 3.25 -39.81 -4.66
C ASP A 298 2.41 -40.34 -3.48
N GLN A 299 2.65 -41.54 -3.00
CA GLN A 299 2.03 -42.07 -1.77
C GLN A 299 2.47 -41.22 -0.56
N LEU A 300 3.78 -40.97 -0.43
CA LEU A 300 4.31 -40.14 0.66
C LEU A 300 3.81 -38.69 0.58
N LYS A 301 3.68 -38.08 -0.60
CA LYS A 301 3.08 -36.77 -0.77
C LYS A 301 1.62 -36.72 -0.31
N ARG A 302 0.82 -37.73 -0.68
CA ARG A 302 -0.58 -37.83 -0.23
C ARG A 302 -0.66 -37.94 1.29
N LEU A 303 0.25 -38.68 1.89
CA LEU A 303 0.37 -38.82 3.33
C LEU A 303 0.65 -37.46 4.00
N LEU A 304 1.59 -36.68 3.46
CA LEU A 304 1.95 -35.35 3.98
C LEU A 304 0.81 -34.33 3.83
N ALA A 305 -0.08 -34.50 2.85
CA ALA A 305 -1.21 -33.59 2.62
C ALA A 305 -2.33 -33.73 3.67
N LEU A 306 -2.30 -34.75 4.52
CA LEU A 306 -3.30 -34.95 5.56
C LEU A 306 -3.14 -33.91 6.70
N PRO A 307 -4.24 -33.49 7.33
CA PRO A 307 -4.22 -32.55 8.45
C PRO A 307 -3.31 -33.01 9.60
N GLY A 308 -2.66 -32.06 10.27
CA GLY A 308 -1.78 -32.33 11.43
C GLY A 308 -0.36 -32.83 11.08
N ARG A 309 -0.01 -32.91 9.79
CA ARG A 309 1.30 -33.42 9.32
C ARG A 309 2.18 -32.34 8.67
N SER A 310 1.91 -31.10 8.93
CA SER A 310 2.60 -29.97 8.31
C SER A 310 4.09 -29.87 8.64
N GLN A 311 4.50 -30.40 9.77
CA GLN A 311 5.91 -30.45 10.20
C GLN A 311 6.65 -31.68 9.69
N TRP A 312 5.97 -32.65 9.09
CA TRP A 312 6.56 -33.86 8.57
C TRP A 312 7.31 -33.60 7.28
N LEU A 313 8.36 -34.39 7.05
CA LEU A 313 9.15 -34.35 5.82
C LEU A 313 9.32 -35.75 5.27
N ALA A 314 8.97 -35.96 4.01
CA ALA A 314 9.35 -37.13 3.26
C ALA A 314 10.50 -36.79 2.30
N SER A 315 11.49 -37.68 2.22
CA SER A 315 12.63 -37.50 1.33
C SER A 315 13.01 -38.80 0.62
N ARG A 316 13.68 -38.64 -0.52
CA ARG A 316 14.39 -39.74 -1.19
C ARG A 316 15.88 -39.52 -1.02
N ASN A 317 16.57 -40.50 -0.39
CA ASN A 317 17.98 -40.35 -0.08
C ASN A 317 18.86 -40.79 -1.24
N ARG A 318 18.73 -42.07 -1.65
CA ARG A 318 19.51 -42.65 -2.72
C ARG A 318 18.81 -43.90 -3.28
N GLY A 319 18.74 -44.05 -4.60
CA GLY A 319 18.15 -45.27 -5.20
C GLY A 319 16.70 -45.49 -4.76
N GLY A 320 16.43 -46.61 -4.06
CA GLY A 320 15.13 -46.96 -3.52
C GLY A 320 14.97 -46.68 -2.01
N GLU A 321 15.79 -45.80 -1.45
CA GLU A 321 15.70 -45.43 -0.03
C GLU A 321 14.92 -44.10 0.14
N PHE A 322 13.94 -44.17 1.03
CA PHE A 322 13.11 -43.03 1.41
C PHE A 322 13.12 -42.86 2.93
N THR A 323 12.95 -41.63 3.37
CA THR A 323 12.79 -41.36 4.79
C THR A 323 11.53 -40.53 5.01
N LEU A 324 10.89 -40.75 6.16
CA LEU A 324 9.78 -39.93 6.65
C LEU A 324 10.11 -39.48 8.07
N LEU A 325 10.39 -38.20 8.23
CA LEU A 325 10.59 -37.54 9.52
C LEU A 325 9.21 -37.07 10.02
N ALA A 326 8.76 -37.59 11.15
CA ALA A 326 7.44 -37.36 11.70
C ALA A 326 7.50 -36.82 13.14
N PRO A 327 7.77 -35.51 13.34
CA PRO A 327 7.71 -34.86 14.64
C PRO A 327 6.31 -34.97 15.25
N GLY A 328 6.21 -35.16 16.58
CA GLY A 328 4.96 -35.28 17.30
C GLY A 328 4.21 -36.62 17.14
N LEU A 329 4.75 -37.56 16.36
CA LEU A 329 4.18 -38.92 16.23
C LEU A 329 4.52 -39.71 17.47
N ASN A 330 3.58 -40.49 17.99
CA ASN A 330 3.83 -41.45 19.07
C ASN A 330 4.10 -42.86 18.52
N GLY A 331 4.56 -43.79 19.38
CA GLY A 331 4.99 -45.13 18.96
C GLY A 331 3.86 -45.97 18.35
N GLU A 332 2.67 -45.96 18.91
CA GLU A 332 1.52 -46.74 18.40
C GLU A 332 1.06 -46.23 17.02
N ASP A 333 1.04 -44.91 16.86
CA ASP A 333 0.69 -44.29 15.56
C ASP A 333 1.80 -44.50 14.53
N ALA A 334 3.08 -44.61 14.96
CA ALA A 334 4.19 -44.90 14.05
C ALA A 334 4.10 -46.35 13.51
N GLU A 335 3.75 -47.33 14.35
CA GLU A 335 3.50 -48.70 13.93
C GLU A 335 2.29 -48.81 12.99
N ARG A 336 1.19 -48.15 13.34
CA ARG A 336 0.00 -48.10 12.48
C ARG A 336 0.31 -47.49 11.12
N LEU A 337 1.03 -46.38 11.11
CA LEU A 337 1.48 -45.74 9.89
C LEU A 337 2.38 -46.62 9.03
N ALA A 338 3.31 -47.36 9.65
CA ALA A 338 4.16 -48.29 8.92
C ALA A 338 3.36 -49.47 8.33
N SER A 339 2.35 -49.97 9.05
CA SER A 339 1.44 -51.00 8.54
C SER A 339 0.64 -50.46 7.33
N GLU A 340 0.03 -49.30 7.44
CA GLU A 340 -0.72 -48.66 6.35
C GLU A 340 0.16 -48.39 5.11
N LEU A 341 1.38 -47.89 5.31
CA LEU A 341 2.34 -47.70 4.23
C LEU A 341 2.75 -49.03 3.57
N SER A 342 2.98 -50.07 4.36
CA SER A 342 3.32 -51.38 3.85
C SER A 342 2.20 -51.98 3.00
N GLU A 343 0.95 -51.90 3.44
CA GLU A 343 -0.22 -52.33 2.69
C GLU A 343 -0.38 -51.55 1.38
N ALA A 344 -0.23 -50.20 1.45
CA ALA A 344 -0.29 -49.34 0.28
C ALA A 344 0.82 -49.66 -0.75
N LEU A 345 2.03 -49.98 -0.29
CA LEU A 345 3.14 -50.39 -1.15
C LEU A 345 2.91 -51.76 -1.76
N ASN A 346 2.41 -52.70 -0.99
CA ASN A 346 2.08 -54.05 -1.48
C ASN A 346 0.95 -54.02 -2.54
N SER A 347 0.05 -53.06 -2.47
CA SER A 347 -0.96 -52.85 -3.53
C SER A 347 -0.34 -52.48 -4.89
N LEU A 348 0.87 -51.89 -4.92
CA LEU A 348 1.61 -51.59 -6.15
C LEU A 348 2.08 -52.84 -6.88
N LYS A 349 2.25 -53.99 -6.17
CA LYS A 349 2.49 -55.29 -6.78
C LYS A 349 1.33 -55.73 -7.68
N GLN A 350 0.07 -55.46 -7.24
CA GLN A 350 -1.12 -55.83 -8.01
C GLN A 350 -1.23 -55.07 -9.32
N THR A 351 -0.63 -53.88 -9.41
CA THR A 351 -0.57 -53.06 -10.63
C THR A 351 0.58 -53.44 -11.57
N GLY A 352 1.41 -54.45 -11.20
CA GLY A 352 2.57 -54.88 -11.95
C GLY A 352 3.78 -53.94 -11.86
N ALA A 353 3.78 -53.00 -10.90
CA ALA A 353 4.87 -52.07 -10.68
C ALA A 353 6.09 -52.70 -10.00
N SER A 354 5.89 -53.78 -9.24
CA SER A 354 6.96 -54.57 -8.60
C SER A 354 6.62 -56.07 -8.64
N ASP A 355 7.64 -56.91 -8.74
CA ASP A 355 7.58 -58.39 -8.60
C ASP A 355 8.08 -58.88 -7.23
N CYS A 356 8.52 -57.97 -6.36
CA CYS A 356 9.02 -58.31 -5.02
C CYS A 356 7.89 -58.43 -4.01
N ASP A 357 8.08 -59.32 -3.02
CA ASP A 357 7.19 -59.54 -1.89
C ASP A 357 8.01 -59.69 -0.59
N PRO A 358 7.93 -58.75 0.34
CA PRO A 358 7.26 -57.44 0.26
C PRO A 358 7.94 -56.45 -0.73
N VAL A 359 7.23 -55.43 -1.15
CA VAL A 359 7.78 -54.40 -2.07
C VAL A 359 8.86 -53.55 -1.39
N ALA A 360 8.70 -53.30 -0.09
CA ALA A 360 9.65 -52.50 0.71
C ALA A 360 9.67 -53.00 2.16
N HIS A 361 10.79 -52.73 2.86
CA HIS A 361 10.89 -52.84 4.30
C HIS A 361 10.98 -51.47 4.95
N ILE A 362 10.53 -51.37 6.23
CA ILE A 362 10.46 -50.10 6.98
C ILE A 362 11.12 -50.28 8.35
N GLY A 363 12.13 -49.49 8.64
CA GLY A 363 12.72 -49.34 9.97
C GLY A 363 12.19 -48.12 10.67
N ILE A 364 11.74 -48.22 11.90
CA ILE A 364 11.16 -47.13 12.70
C ILE A 364 12.07 -46.84 13.88
N ALA A 365 12.52 -45.62 14.05
CA ALA A 365 13.34 -45.17 15.17
C ALA A 365 12.76 -43.93 15.84
N ALA A 366 12.66 -43.95 17.16
CA ALA A 366 12.33 -42.75 17.90
C ALA A 366 13.49 -41.75 17.87
N PHE A 367 13.16 -40.45 17.94
CA PHE A 367 14.15 -39.39 18.13
C PHE A 367 13.68 -38.34 19.15
N ARG A 368 14.66 -37.70 19.81
CA ARG A 368 14.44 -36.61 20.76
C ARG A 368 15.37 -35.42 20.45
N PRO A 369 14.95 -34.18 20.69
CA PRO A 369 15.86 -33.05 20.69
C PRO A 369 17.03 -33.28 21.65
N GLY A 370 18.24 -32.96 21.18
CA GLY A 370 19.50 -33.22 21.90
C GLY A 370 20.27 -34.47 21.46
N GLU A 371 19.67 -35.35 20.66
CA GLU A 371 20.38 -36.50 20.09
C GLU A 371 21.23 -36.10 18.87
N GLN A 372 22.23 -36.91 18.58
CA GLN A 372 23.01 -36.77 17.35
C GLN A 372 22.30 -37.46 16.18
N SER A 373 22.28 -36.78 15.01
CA SER A 373 21.66 -37.33 13.79
C SER A 373 22.17 -38.72 13.44
N ALA A 374 23.48 -38.99 13.63
CA ALA A 374 24.08 -40.32 13.38
C ALA A 374 23.49 -41.43 14.27
N ALA A 375 23.18 -41.15 15.53
CA ALA A 375 22.59 -42.13 16.45
C ALA A 375 21.16 -42.50 16.02
N VAL A 376 20.34 -41.49 15.64
CA VAL A 376 18.96 -41.69 15.16
C VAL A 376 18.95 -42.49 13.86
N LEU A 377 19.82 -42.14 12.90
CA LEU A 377 19.94 -42.87 11.62
C LEU A 377 20.43 -44.30 11.83
N SER A 378 21.43 -44.55 12.70
CA SER A 378 21.92 -45.90 13.02
C SER A 378 20.82 -46.74 13.63
N ARG A 379 19.99 -46.21 14.51
CA ARG A 379 18.83 -46.88 15.10
C ARG A 379 17.78 -47.25 14.05
N ALA A 380 17.49 -46.31 13.10
CA ALA A 380 16.58 -46.56 12.00
C ALA A 380 17.10 -47.64 11.03
N ASP A 381 18.41 -47.63 10.72
CA ASP A 381 19.05 -48.68 9.90
C ASP A 381 19.03 -50.06 10.59
N GLN A 382 19.26 -50.11 11.90
CA GLN A 382 19.17 -51.35 12.68
C GLN A 382 17.74 -51.92 12.67
N ALA A 383 16.72 -51.05 12.89
CA ALA A 383 15.32 -51.43 12.77
C ALA A 383 14.99 -51.98 11.38
N LEU A 384 15.49 -51.29 10.33
CA LEU A 384 15.31 -51.73 8.95
C LEU A 384 15.97 -53.10 8.67
N ALA A 385 17.20 -53.34 9.18
CA ALA A 385 17.88 -54.63 9.04
C ALA A 385 17.11 -55.74 9.76
N GLN A 386 16.53 -55.47 10.92
CA GLN A 386 15.67 -56.44 11.62
C GLN A 386 14.38 -56.71 10.82
N ALA A 387 13.73 -55.68 10.26
CA ALA A 387 12.57 -55.85 9.39
C ALA A 387 12.90 -56.71 8.15
N GLN A 388 14.09 -56.56 7.57
CA GLN A 388 14.54 -57.35 6.41
C GLN A 388 14.82 -58.83 6.77
N SER A 389 15.17 -59.10 8.01
CA SER A 389 15.38 -60.50 8.50
C SER A 389 14.11 -61.15 9.04
N ASN A 390 13.05 -60.40 9.27
CA ASN A 390 11.76 -60.86 9.77
C ASN A 390 10.89 -61.34 8.60
N THR A 391 10.34 -62.57 8.70
CA THR A 391 9.45 -63.15 7.69
C THR A 391 7.99 -62.79 7.90
N ASP A 392 7.60 -62.36 9.10
CA ASP A 392 6.22 -62.14 9.49
C ASP A 392 5.77 -60.68 9.32
N ARG A 393 6.73 -59.72 9.38
CA ARG A 393 6.47 -58.30 9.28
C ARG A 393 7.51 -57.62 8.40
N CYS A 394 7.08 -56.70 7.56
CA CYS A 394 7.98 -55.89 6.74
C CYS A 394 8.37 -54.55 7.40
N TRP A 395 8.08 -54.38 8.66
CA TRP A 395 8.52 -53.24 9.46
C TRP A 395 8.94 -53.66 10.86
N GLU A 396 9.88 -52.91 11.48
CA GLU A 396 10.34 -53.08 12.84
C GLU A 396 10.59 -51.76 13.52
N ARG A 397 10.34 -51.66 14.85
CA ARG A 397 10.55 -50.45 15.64
C ARG A 397 11.62 -50.67 16.70
N LEU A 398 12.58 -49.77 16.76
CA LEU A 398 13.59 -49.71 17.81
C LEU A 398 13.47 -48.39 18.58
N ASP A 399 13.17 -48.49 19.88
CA ASP A 399 13.17 -47.40 20.83
C ASP A 399 14.24 -47.65 21.89
N ASP A 400 15.25 -46.80 22.00
CA ASP A 400 16.27 -46.86 23.06
C ASP A 400 15.80 -46.29 24.41
N PHE A 401 14.49 -46.03 24.54
CA PHE A 401 13.98 -45.35 25.71
C PHE A 401 13.21 -46.27 26.64
N THR A 402 13.72 -46.42 27.87
CA THR A 402 12.90 -46.86 29.01
C THR A 402 11.68 -45.96 29.09
N THR A 403 10.52 -46.50 28.89
CA THR A 403 9.19 -45.88 28.85
C THR A 403 8.95 -45.03 30.10
N GLN A 404 9.25 -43.73 30.04
CA GLN A 404 8.55 -42.81 30.92
C GLN A 404 7.14 -42.68 30.38
N ALA A 405 6.19 -43.00 31.24
CA ALA A 405 4.78 -43.14 30.98
C ALA A 405 4.26 -42.24 29.87
N THR A 406 3.74 -42.82 28.80
CA THR A 406 2.85 -42.20 27.85
C THR A 406 1.68 -41.59 28.59
N GLN A 407 1.73 -40.30 28.88
CA GLN A 407 0.57 -39.54 29.31
C GLN A 407 -0.45 -39.65 28.19
N GLY A 408 -1.55 -40.33 28.46
CA GLY A 408 -2.55 -40.65 27.45
C GLY A 408 -3.26 -39.40 26.90
N LEU A 409 -3.87 -39.57 25.73
CA LEU A 409 -4.72 -38.51 25.08
C LEU A 409 -5.75 -37.92 26.06
N HIS A 410 -6.20 -38.70 27.03
CA HIS A 410 -7.20 -38.26 28.02
C HIS A 410 -6.63 -37.22 29.00
N ASP A 411 -5.39 -37.37 29.42
CA ASP A 411 -4.73 -36.44 30.34
C ASP A 411 -4.43 -35.12 29.65
N TRP A 412 -3.92 -35.16 28.42
CA TRP A 412 -3.67 -33.93 27.63
C TRP A 412 -4.92 -33.13 27.32
N ARG A 413 -6.04 -33.82 27.02
CA ARG A 413 -7.32 -33.13 26.77
C ARG A 413 -7.77 -32.34 27.99
N GLY A 414 -7.74 -32.95 29.18
CA GLY A 414 -8.12 -32.27 30.42
C GLY A 414 -7.20 -31.10 30.73
N TRP A 415 -5.89 -31.27 30.62
CA TRP A 415 -4.93 -30.20 30.91
C TRP A 415 -5.03 -29.01 29.94
N ILE A 416 -5.18 -29.28 28.66
CA ILE A 416 -5.31 -28.21 27.66
C ILE A 416 -6.65 -27.49 27.84
N ASP A 417 -7.74 -28.19 28.10
CA ASP A 417 -9.05 -27.58 28.35
C ASP A 417 -9.04 -26.69 29.59
N ASP A 418 -8.47 -27.17 30.69
CA ASP A 418 -8.26 -26.41 31.90
C ASP A 418 -7.39 -25.17 31.66
N ALA A 419 -6.31 -25.31 30.89
CA ALA A 419 -5.42 -24.18 30.60
C ALA A 419 -6.10 -23.09 29.78
N LEU A 420 -6.86 -23.47 28.76
CA LEU A 420 -7.60 -22.54 27.92
C LEU A 420 -8.82 -21.91 28.62
N SER A 421 -9.40 -22.60 29.64
CA SER A 421 -10.60 -22.15 30.36
C SER A 421 -10.29 -21.42 31.67
N LEU A 422 -9.22 -21.82 32.38
CA LEU A 422 -8.87 -21.33 33.71
C LEU A 422 -7.65 -20.40 33.75
N GLY A 423 -7.13 -20.00 32.58
CA GLY A 423 -6.01 -19.07 32.48
C GLY A 423 -4.66 -19.64 32.95
N ARG A 424 -4.45 -20.95 32.82
CA ARG A 424 -3.16 -21.60 33.11
C ARG A 424 -2.18 -21.53 31.94
N LEU A 425 -2.46 -20.67 30.96
CA LEU A 425 -1.60 -20.36 29.82
C LEU A 425 -0.76 -19.13 30.17
N GLN A 426 0.54 -19.27 30.14
CA GLN A 426 1.47 -18.16 30.39
C GLN A 426 2.13 -17.69 29.10
N LEU A 427 2.27 -16.36 28.99
CA LEU A 427 3.01 -15.73 27.91
C LEU A 427 4.50 -15.66 28.25
N TYR A 428 5.31 -16.11 27.31
CA TYR A 428 6.76 -15.95 27.31
C TYR A 428 7.14 -15.09 26.10
N PHE A 429 8.23 -14.36 26.22
CA PHE A 429 8.66 -13.36 25.26
C PHE A 429 10.08 -13.63 24.83
N GLN A 430 10.31 -13.74 23.53
CA GLN A 430 11.64 -13.90 22.95
C GLN A 430 12.00 -12.63 22.17
N PRO A 431 13.17 -12.02 22.43
CA PRO A 431 13.58 -10.80 21.76
C PRO A 431 13.91 -11.05 20.28
N VAL A 432 13.56 -10.07 19.46
CA VAL A 432 13.98 -9.92 18.05
C VAL A 432 14.73 -8.62 17.97
N ALA A 433 16.00 -8.64 17.55
CA ALA A 433 16.86 -7.48 17.51
C ALA A 433 17.39 -7.21 16.10
N GLU A 434 17.77 -5.96 15.83
CA GLU A 434 18.45 -5.57 14.59
C GLU A 434 19.83 -6.24 14.51
N CYS A 435 20.16 -6.87 13.37
CA CYS A 435 21.46 -7.52 13.19
C CYS A 435 22.65 -6.54 13.34
N ALA A 436 22.52 -5.34 12.78
CA ALA A 436 23.61 -4.37 12.73
C ALA A 436 23.87 -3.66 14.06
N THR A 437 22.84 -3.41 14.88
CA THR A 437 22.93 -2.54 16.07
C THR A 437 22.65 -3.27 17.38
N GLY A 438 22.05 -4.46 17.33
CA GLY A 438 21.55 -5.18 18.51
C GLY A 438 20.32 -4.52 19.16
N ARG A 439 19.77 -3.46 18.55
CA ARG A 439 18.60 -2.76 19.09
C ARG A 439 17.36 -3.65 19.03
N LEU A 440 16.65 -3.75 20.14
CA LEU A 440 15.40 -4.51 20.22
C LEU A 440 14.35 -3.94 19.26
N MET A 441 13.82 -4.78 18.37
CA MET A 441 12.75 -4.45 17.44
C MET A 441 11.37 -4.77 18.01
N GLN A 442 11.19 -6.01 18.46
CA GLN A 442 9.93 -6.54 18.99
C GLN A 442 10.20 -7.81 19.81
N HIS A 443 9.15 -8.34 20.45
CA HIS A 443 9.22 -9.65 21.08
C HIS A 443 8.27 -10.63 20.40
N LYS A 444 8.74 -11.86 20.17
CA LYS A 444 7.89 -12.98 19.77
C LYS A 444 7.18 -13.52 21.00
N VAL A 445 5.86 -13.61 20.92
CA VAL A 445 5.04 -14.23 21.98
C VAL A 445 5.02 -15.74 21.82
N LEU A 446 5.33 -16.45 22.89
CA LEU A 446 5.33 -17.90 22.99
C LEU A 446 4.43 -18.34 24.16
N ALA A 447 3.83 -19.51 24.04
CA ALA A 447 2.97 -20.07 25.07
C ALA A 447 3.73 -21.04 25.98
N ARG A 448 3.36 -21.05 27.24
CA ARG A 448 3.65 -22.13 28.19
C ARG A 448 2.36 -22.60 28.84
N LEU A 449 2.19 -23.89 28.88
CA LEU A 449 1.10 -24.53 29.59
C LEU A 449 1.61 -24.94 30.97
N LEU A 450 0.92 -24.53 32.03
CA LEU A 450 1.26 -25.00 33.37
C LEU A 450 0.62 -26.38 33.63
N ASP A 451 1.43 -27.36 34.00
CA ASP A 451 0.93 -28.65 34.43
C ASP A 451 0.26 -28.56 35.81
N PRO A 452 -0.38 -29.61 36.32
CA PRO A 452 -0.99 -29.61 37.67
C PRO A 452 -0.01 -29.34 38.81
N ALA A 453 1.30 -29.59 38.58
CA ALA A 453 2.37 -29.32 39.55
C ALA A 453 2.89 -27.89 39.47
N GLY A 454 2.45 -27.08 38.47
CA GLY A 454 2.89 -25.72 38.21
C GLY A 454 4.15 -25.62 37.36
N GLU A 455 4.63 -26.70 36.76
CA GLU A 455 5.76 -26.73 35.86
C GLU A 455 5.37 -26.24 34.47
N ALA A 456 6.23 -25.43 33.85
CA ALA A 456 5.96 -24.84 32.54
C ALA A 456 6.29 -25.80 31.40
N ILE A 457 5.26 -26.29 30.70
CA ILE A 457 5.39 -27.16 29.52
C ILE A 457 5.57 -26.29 28.27
N THR A 458 6.55 -26.64 27.46
CA THR A 458 6.86 -25.92 26.22
C THR A 458 5.88 -26.20 25.08
N ALA A 459 5.74 -25.27 24.15
CA ALA A 459 4.82 -25.34 23.01
C ALA A 459 5.03 -26.59 22.15
N GLY A 460 6.28 -27.02 21.93
CA GLY A 460 6.58 -28.22 21.16
C GLY A 460 5.94 -29.51 21.72
N ARG A 461 5.69 -29.58 23.04
CA ARG A 461 5.08 -30.74 23.68
C ARG A 461 3.56 -30.77 23.62
N PHE A 462 2.88 -29.61 23.66
CA PHE A 462 1.41 -29.57 23.72
C PHE A 462 0.73 -29.14 22.41
N LEU A 463 1.39 -28.39 21.52
CA LEU A 463 0.79 -27.97 20.24
C LEU A 463 0.33 -29.15 19.36
N PRO A 464 1.09 -30.27 19.23
CA PRO A 464 0.60 -31.43 18.48
C PRO A 464 -0.72 -31.98 19.01
N TRP A 465 -0.95 -31.89 20.33
CA TRP A 465 -2.21 -32.32 20.95
C TRP A 465 -3.35 -31.32 20.70
N ILE A 466 -3.07 -30.01 20.72
CA ILE A 466 -4.04 -28.96 20.35
C ILE A 466 -4.53 -29.16 18.91
N GLU A 467 -3.62 -29.46 17.97
CA GLU A 467 -3.95 -29.76 16.58
C GLU A 467 -4.81 -31.04 16.46
N ARG A 468 -4.43 -32.12 17.15
CA ARG A 468 -5.19 -33.38 17.17
C ARG A 468 -6.59 -33.22 17.75
N LEU A 469 -6.75 -32.39 18.76
CA LEU A 469 -8.05 -32.09 19.40
C LEU A 469 -8.91 -31.14 18.55
N GLY A 470 -8.37 -30.54 17.50
CA GLY A 470 -9.06 -29.54 16.69
C GLY A 470 -9.27 -28.19 17.42
N TRP A 471 -8.44 -27.88 18.41
CA TRP A 471 -8.59 -26.69 19.27
C TRP A 471 -7.65 -25.55 18.91
N ALA A 472 -6.96 -25.63 17.78
CA ALA A 472 -5.98 -24.64 17.34
C ALA A 472 -6.58 -23.21 17.25
N ALA A 473 -7.79 -23.06 16.71
CA ALA A 473 -8.44 -21.74 16.62
C ALA A 473 -8.81 -21.19 18.02
N ARG A 474 -9.26 -22.03 18.93
CA ARG A 474 -9.53 -21.65 20.33
C ARG A 474 -8.25 -21.18 21.02
N PHE A 475 -7.14 -21.91 20.81
CA PHE A 475 -5.83 -21.55 21.33
C PHE A 475 -5.34 -20.21 20.79
N ASP A 476 -5.40 -19.98 19.48
CA ASP A 476 -4.98 -18.73 18.85
C ASP A 476 -5.76 -17.52 19.39
N LEU A 477 -7.08 -17.66 19.54
CA LEU A 477 -7.92 -16.59 20.07
C LEU A 477 -7.58 -16.28 21.55
N THR A 478 -7.36 -17.31 22.37
CA THR A 478 -6.93 -17.13 23.77
C THR A 478 -5.57 -16.43 23.83
N MET A 479 -4.60 -16.87 23.01
CA MET A 479 -3.28 -16.22 22.92
C MET A 479 -3.36 -14.78 22.47
N LEU A 480 -4.23 -14.49 21.49
CA LEU A 480 -4.45 -13.13 21.02
C LEU A 480 -5.02 -12.24 22.12
N GLU A 481 -6.08 -12.69 22.81
CA GLU A 481 -6.71 -11.92 23.88
C GLU A 481 -5.73 -11.61 25.02
N HIS A 482 -4.96 -12.61 25.48
CA HIS A 482 -3.91 -12.41 26.48
C HIS A 482 -2.81 -11.46 26.01
N SER A 483 -2.39 -11.57 24.75
CA SER A 483 -1.34 -10.70 24.18
C SER A 483 -1.83 -9.25 24.05
N LEU A 484 -3.08 -9.02 23.65
CA LEU A 484 -3.67 -7.70 23.55
C LEU A 484 -3.86 -7.06 24.93
N GLU A 485 -4.31 -7.84 25.93
CA GLU A 485 -4.39 -7.39 27.33
C GLU A 485 -2.99 -7.03 27.86
N HIS A 486 -1.97 -7.84 27.58
CA HIS A 486 -0.59 -7.54 27.95
C HIS A 486 -0.09 -6.23 27.32
N LEU A 487 -0.42 -5.97 26.04
CA LEU A 487 -0.03 -4.73 25.34
C LEU A 487 -0.65 -3.47 25.96
N THR A 488 -1.83 -3.55 26.54
CA THR A 488 -2.44 -2.40 27.23
C THR A 488 -1.67 -2.00 28.48
N GLN A 489 -1.01 -2.97 29.13
CA GLN A 489 -0.20 -2.74 30.34
C GLN A 489 1.26 -2.46 30.02
N HIS A 490 1.78 -3.05 28.96
CA HIS A 490 3.17 -2.99 28.52
C HIS A 490 3.25 -2.67 27.04
N PRO A 491 3.18 -1.38 26.63
CA PRO A 491 3.12 -0.98 25.21
C PRO A 491 4.48 -1.12 24.52
N ARG A 492 4.85 -2.35 24.15
CA ARG A 492 6.04 -2.68 23.35
C ARG A 492 5.68 -3.61 22.20
N PRO A 493 6.34 -3.49 21.03
CA PRO A 493 6.00 -4.28 19.86
C PRO A 493 6.05 -5.79 20.12
N LEU A 494 4.97 -6.49 19.78
CA LEU A 494 4.81 -7.93 19.90
C LEU A 494 4.51 -8.58 18.54
N ALA A 495 4.92 -9.84 18.39
CA ALA A 495 4.57 -10.68 17.26
C ALA A 495 3.91 -11.98 17.74
N LEU A 496 2.76 -12.34 17.18
CA LEU A 496 1.98 -13.53 17.53
C LEU A 496 1.70 -14.37 16.29
N SER A 497 2.00 -15.68 16.37
CA SER A 497 1.67 -16.64 15.31
C SER A 497 0.20 -17.01 15.31
N LEU A 498 -0.37 -17.16 14.11
CA LEU A 498 -1.71 -17.69 13.88
C LEU A 498 -1.62 -19.05 13.17
N SER A 499 -2.45 -20.00 13.59
CA SER A 499 -2.54 -21.32 12.97
C SER A 499 -3.36 -21.31 11.67
N ALA A 500 -3.13 -22.30 10.81
CA ALA A 500 -3.93 -22.51 9.62
C ALA A 500 -5.41 -22.75 9.92
N ALA A 501 -5.74 -23.35 11.06
CA ALA A 501 -7.12 -23.66 11.45
C ALA A 501 -7.95 -22.39 11.60
N THR A 502 -7.41 -21.38 12.29
CA THR A 502 -8.06 -20.07 12.47
C THR A 502 -8.31 -19.36 11.14
N LEU A 503 -7.38 -19.50 10.19
CA LEU A 503 -7.45 -18.81 8.91
C LEU A 503 -8.38 -19.48 7.88
N ARG A 504 -8.59 -20.79 7.97
CA ARG A 504 -9.45 -21.55 7.04
C ARG A 504 -10.92 -21.50 7.40
N ASN A 505 -11.26 -21.38 8.68
CA ASN A 505 -12.64 -21.37 9.15
C ASN A 505 -13.18 -19.94 9.13
N GLN A 506 -14.30 -19.69 8.42
CA GLN A 506 -14.91 -18.36 8.30
C GLN A 506 -15.39 -17.80 9.65
N GLN A 507 -15.91 -18.67 10.52
CA GLN A 507 -16.42 -18.25 11.84
C GLN A 507 -15.27 -17.84 12.77
N ASP A 508 -14.17 -18.60 12.77
CA ASP A 508 -12.99 -18.29 13.59
C ASP A 508 -12.26 -17.06 13.06
N LYS A 509 -12.19 -16.89 11.75
CA LYS A 509 -11.70 -15.67 11.10
C LYS A 509 -12.51 -14.43 11.49
N ALA A 510 -13.85 -14.54 11.52
CA ALA A 510 -14.71 -13.45 11.97
C ALA A 510 -14.46 -13.11 13.43
N ARG A 511 -14.33 -14.12 14.32
CA ARG A 511 -13.99 -13.90 15.75
C ARG A 511 -12.63 -13.23 15.92
N LEU A 512 -11.63 -13.64 15.13
CA LEU A 512 -10.31 -13.00 15.09
C LEU A 512 -10.44 -11.51 14.76
N LEU A 513 -11.12 -11.18 13.66
CA LEU A 513 -11.30 -9.79 13.22
C LEU A 513 -12.11 -8.96 14.21
N ASP A 514 -13.11 -9.55 14.88
CA ASP A 514 -13.87 -8.89 15.94
C ASP A 514 -12.99 -8.59 17.16
N ALA A 515 -12.08 -9.50 17.54
CA ALA A 515 -11.12 -9.27 18.61
C ALA A 515 -10.16 -8.14 18.26
N LEU A 516 -9.62 -8.13 17.03
CA LEU A 516 -8.74 -7.07 16.54
C LEU A 516 -9.46 -5.70 16.54
N ASN A 517 -10.68 -5.64 16.05
CA ASN A 517 -11.45 -4.38 16.00
C ASN A 517 -11.75 -3.77 17.36
N ARG A 518 -11.77 -4.57 18.43
CA ARG A 518 -11.97 -4.09 19.82
C ARG A 518 -10.72 -3.44 20.42
N HIS A 519 -9.51 -3.72 19.87
CA HIS A 519 -8.23 -3.28 20.43
C HIS A 519 -7.41 -2.44 19.46
N LYS A 520 -8.05 -1.52 18.74
CA LYS A 520 -7.38 -0.64 17.75
C LYS A 520 -6.37 0.32 18.35
N ASP A 521 -6.48 0.62 19.61
CA ASP A 521 -5.59 1.50 20.37
C ASP A 521 -4.15 0.95 20.44
N VAL A 522 -3.98 -0.36 20.57
CA VAL A 522 -2.67 -1.04 20.61
C VAL A 522 -2.29 -1.73 19.30
N ALA A 523 -3.11 -1.60 18.27
CA ALA A 523 -2.97 -2.31 17.00
C ALA A 523 -1.58 -2.12 16.35
N HIS A 524 -1.03 -0.91 16.36
CA HIS A 524 0.26 -0.56 15.77
C HIS A 524 1.46 -1.26 16.43
N LEU A 525 1.27 -1.83 17.63
CA LEU A 525 2.29 -2.58 18.38
C LEU A 525 2.20 -4.09 18.17
N MET A 526 1.18 -4.60 17.46
CA MET A 526 1.01 -6.04 17.24
C MET A 526 1.22 -6.40 15.77
N THR A 527 2.08 -7.38 15.54
CA THR A 527 2.21 -8.06 14.25
C THR A 527 1.67 -9.48 14.36
N LEU A 528 0.70 -9.82 13.51
CA LEU A 528 0.20 -11.18 13.37
C LEU A 528 1.08 -11.92 12.35
N GLU A 529 1.53 -13.11 12.68
CA GLU A 529 2.42 -13.90 11.82
C GLU A 529 1.71 -15.14 11.29
N ILE A 530 1.83 -15.37 9.99
CA ILE A 530 1.30 -16.58 9.32
C ILE A 530 2.48 -17.40 8.83
N ASP A 531 2.40 -18.70 8.99
CA ASP A 531 3.39 -19.64 8.47
C ASP A 531 3.24 -19.78 6.95
N GLU A 532 4.35 -19.65 6.20
CA GLU A 532 4.38 -19.81 4.74
C GLU A 532 3.75 -21.12 4.26
N ARG A 533 3.94 -22.20 4.99
CA ARG A 533 3.43 -23.53 4.66
C ARG A 533 1.91 -23.63 4.66
N HIS A 534 1.25 -22.73 5.37
CA HIS A 534 -0.19 -22.74 5.64
C HIS A 534 -0.96 -21.57 5.06
N LEU A 535 -0.36 -20.83 4.13
CA LEU A 535 -1.01 -19.69 3.50
C LEU A 535 -2.33 -20.10 2.83
N PRO A 536 -3.40 -19.33 3.02
CA PRO A 536 -4.63 -19.49 2.26
C PRO A 536 -4.40 -19.15 0.78
N PRO A 537 -5.37 -19.46 -0.11
CA PRO A 537 -5.31 -19.05 -1.50
C PRO A 537 -5.06 -17.53 -1.66
N PRO A 538 -4.37 -17.07 -2.73
CA PRO A 538 -3.94 -15.67 -2.86
C PRO A 538 -5.04 -14.64 -2.64
N ALA A 539 -6.22 -14.83 -3.21
CA ALA A 539 -7.35 -13.89 -3.06
C ALA A 539 -7.87 -13.82 -1.60
N GLU A 540 -7.85 -14.94 -0.86
CA GLU A 540 -8.26 -14.96 0.54
C GLU A 540 -7.18 -14.32 1.43
N LEU A 541 -5.92 -14.52 1.09
CA LEU A 541 -4.79 -13.91 1.79
C LEU A 541 -4.78 -12.39 1.62
N GLU A 542 -5.05 -11.90 0.42
CA GLU A 542 -5.20 -10.45 0.15
C GLU A 542 -6.36 -9.85 0.95
N ALA A 543 -7.53 -10.50 0.96
CA ALA A 543 -8.67 -10.03 1.72
C ALA A 543 -8.39 -10.02 3.24
N LEU A 544 -7.71 -11.05 3.75
CA LEU A 544 -7.30 -11.14 5.16
C LEU A 544 -6.29 -10.04 5.52
N SER A 545 -5.27 -9.85 4.67
CA SER A 545 -4.26 -8.81 4.87
C SER A 545 -4.90 -7.42 4.91
N LEU A 546 -5.82 -7.14 3.99
CA LEU A 546 -6.55 -5.87 3.97
C LEU A 546 -7.35 -5.68 5.26
N ALA A 547 -8.10 -6.69 5.71
CA ALA A 547 -8.91 -6.62 6.92
C ALA A 547 -8.07 -6.40 8.20
N ILE A 548 -6.91 -7.07 8.32
CA ILE A 548 -5.96 -6.88 9.42
C ILE A 548 -5.41 -5.44 9.42
N ARG A 549 -5.03 -4.92 8.26
CA ARG A 549 -4.51 -3.56 8.10
C ARG A 549 -5.58 -2.48 8.36
N GLU A 550 -6.82 -2.71 7.95
CA GLU A 550 -7.95 -1.81 8.24
C GLU A 550 -8.25 -1.75 9.74
N ALA A 551 -8.00 -2.84 10.47
CA ALA A 551 -8.05 -2.85 11.93
C ALA A 551 -6.82 -2.17 12.58
N GLY A 552 -5.79 -1.78 11.79
CA GLY A 552 -4.58 -1.08 12.24
C GLY A 552 -3.42 -1.99 12.64
N PHE A 553 -3.56 -3.30 12.49
CA PHE A 553 -2.55 -4.30 12.84
C PHE A 553 -1.58 -4.57 11.69
N ASN A 554 -0.40 -5.10 12.02
CA ASN A 554 0.60 -5.51 11.06
C ASN A 554 0.48 -7.02 10.74
N LEU A 555 0.88 -7.39 9.52
CA LEU A 555 0.96 -8.78 9.09
C LEU A 555 2.41 -9.13 8.74
N GLY A 556 2.92 -10.26 9.24
CA GLY A 556 4.22 -10.83 8.89
C GLY A 556 4.10 -12.26 8.40
N LEU A 557 5.10 -12.74 7.68
CA LEU A 557 5.23 -14.16 7.36
C LEU A 557 6.40 -14.75 8.14
N GLN A 558 6.23 -15.98 8.65
CA GLN A 558 7.26 -16.74 9.34
C GLN A 558 7.60 -18.05 8.61
N HIS A 559 8.75 -18.65 8.94
CA HIS A 559 9.30 -19.87 8.33
C HIS A 559 9.38 -19.79 6.81
N PHE A 560 9.76 -18.61 6.29
CA PHE A 560 9.87 -18.38 4.86
C PHE A 560 11.12 -19.03 4.26
N GLY A 561 10.97 -19.59 3.06
CA GLY A 561 12.05 -20.21 2.28
C GLY A 561 11.62 -21.46 1.51
N GLY A 562 10.40 -21.96 1.75
CA GLY A 562 9.82 -23.09 1.03
C GLY A 562 9.24 -22.75 -0.33
N ARG A 563 8.71 -21.54 -0.52
CA ARG A 563 7.99 -21.11 -1.73
C ARG A 563 8.47 -19.76 -2.23
N PHE A 564 9.65 -19.73 -2.83
CA PHE A 564 10.25 -18.49 -3.33
C PHE A 564 9.37 -17.79 -4.39
N SER A 565 8.60 -18.54 -5.17
CA SER A 565 7.63 -18.02 -6.14
C SER A 565 6.55 -17.10 -5.52
N LEU A 566 6.33 -17.20 -4.22
CA LEU A 566 5.41 -16.30 -3.51
C LEU A 566 5.90 -14.85 -3.46
N ILE A 567 7.21 -14.57 -3.54
CA ILE A 567 7.75 -13.21 -3.42
C ILE A 567 7.09 -12.27 -4.41
N GLY A 568 6.87 -12.70 -5.65
CA GLY A 568 6.14 -11.91 -6.65
C GLY A 568 4.71 -11.51 -6.25
N ASN A 569 4.05 -12.34 -5.43
CA ASN A 569 2.69 -12.10 -4.97
C ASN A 569 2.63 -11.37 -3.61
N LEU A 570 3.74 -11.35 -2.84
CA LEU A 570 3.79 -10.72 -1.52
C LEU A 570 3.72 -9.19 -1.58
N THR A 571 4.07 -8.61 -2.73
CA THR A 571 4.05 -7.16 -2.95
C THR A 571 2.68 -6.51 -2.70
N HIS A 572 1.59 -7.27 -2.86
CA HIS A 572 0.22 -6.76 -2.66
C HIS A 572 -0.27 -6.88 -1.21
N LEU A 573 0.45 -7.67 -0.39
CA LEU A 573 -0.01 -7.96 0.97
C LEU A 573 0.36 -6.89 1.99
N GLY A 574 1.25 -5.95 1.65
CA GLY A 574 1.70 -4.91 2.59
C GLY A 574 2.28 -5.48 3.88
N LEU A 575 3.09 -6.53 3.77
CA LEU A 575 3.70 -7.22 4.91
C LEU A 575 4.69 -6.31 5.65
N ALA A 576 4.74 -6.43 6.96
CA ALA A 576 5.71 -5.73 7.79
C ALA A 576 7.13 -6.30 7.62
N TYR A 577 7.24 -7.62 7.51
CA TYR A 577 8.52 -8.33 7.31
C TYR A 577 8.29 -9.79 6.87
N LEU A 578 9.38 -10.45 6.45
CA LEU A 578 9.48 -11.91 6.32
C LEU A 578 10.46 -12.46 7.35
N LYS A 579 10.09 -13.54 8.04
CA LYS A 579 11.02 -14.33 8.86
C LYS A 579 11.51 -15.53 8.09
N ILE A 580 12.82 -15.62 7.93
CA ILE A 580 13.48 -16.73 7.23
C ILE A 580 13.55 -17.93 8.16
N ASP A 581 13.11 -19.11 7.69
CA ASP A 581 13.16 -20.36 8.45
C ASP A 581 14.60 -20.66 8.91
N GLY A 582 14.76 -21.01 10.17
CA GLY A 582 16.06 -21.32 10.79
C GLY A 582 16.83 -22.44 10.08
N THR A 583 16.17 -23.30 9.31
CA THR A 583 16.80 -24.33 8.47
C THR A 583 17.81 -23.76 7.49
N TYR A 584 17.57 -22.55 6.97
CA TYR A 584 18.47 -21.86 6.04
C TYR A 584 19.48 -20.95 6.74
N ILE A 585 19.27 -20.63 8.01
CA ILE A 585 20.12 -19.74 8.80
C ILE A 585 21.23 -20.50 9.48
N ARG A 586 20.92 -21.67 10.03
CA ARG A 586 21.88 -22.47 10.78
C ARG A 586 23.07 -22.89 9.92
N ALA A 587 24.30 -22.69 10.45
CA ALA A 587 25.56 -22.93 9.78
C ALA A 587 25.72 -22.16 8.44
N ILE A 588 25.08 -21.00 8.30
CA ILE A 588 25.20 -20.15 7.10
C ILE A 588 26.64 -19.65 6.89
N ASP A 589 27.44 -19.60 7.95
CA ASP A 589 28.85 -19.28 7.94
C ASP A 589 29.71 -20.36 7.28
N GLN A 590 29.24 -21.63 7.29
CA GLN A 590 29.96 -22.80 6.78
C GLN A 590 29.45 -23.27 5.42
N GLU A 591 28.18 -23.00 5.07
CA GLU A 591 27.51 -23.49 3.88
C GLU A 591 27.29 -22.39 2.84
N GLY A 592 28.17 -22.30 1.83
CA GLY A 592 28.10 -21.28 0.79
C GLY A 592 26.78 -21.26 0.01
N ASP A 593 26.11 -22.41 -0.16
CA ASP A 593 24.83 -22.48 -0.87
C ASP A 593 23.68 -21.84 -0.08
N LYS A 594 23.70 -21.97 1.26
CA LYS A 594 22.74 -21.27 2.12
C LYS A 594 22.94 -19.75 2.03
N ARG A 595 24.21 -19.33 2.04
CA ARG A 595 24.55 -17.91 1.86
C ARG A 595 24.03 -17.36 0.54
N LEU A 596 24.26 -18.06 -0.58
CA LEU A 596 23.74 -17.68 -1.90
C LEU A 596 22.21 -17.65 -1.93
N PHE A 597 21.56 -18.60 -1.28
CA PHE A 597 20.10 -18.64 -1.18
C PHE A 597 19.54 -17.44 -0.40
N ILE A 598 20.10 -17.12 0.77
CA ILE A 598 19.69 -15.95 1.57
C ILE A 598 19.97 -14.65 0.85
N GLU A 599 21.12 -14.55 0.15
CA GLU A 599 21.43 -13.40 -0.69
C GLU A 599 20.38 -13.18 -1.80
N ALA A 600 19.93 -14.27 -2.45
CA ALA A 600 18.88 -14.19 -3.46
C ALA A 600 17.54 -13.72 -2.87
N ILE A 601 17.14 -14.24 -1.70
CA ILE A 601 15.95 -13.76 -0.98
C ILE A 601 16.12 -12.27 -0.64
N PHE A 602 17.26 -11.88 -0.09
CA PHE A 602 17.53 -10.48 0.28
C PHE A 602 17.44 -9.55 -0.92
N ARG A 603 18.05 -9.89 -2.04
CA ARG A 603 17.96 -9.07 -3.27
C ARG A 603 16.52 -8.90 -3.73
N ALA A 604 15.74 -9.99 -3.72
CA ALA A 604 14.35 -9.96 -4.14
C ALA A 604 13.47 -9.13 -3.20
N THR A 605 13.65 -9.27 -1.88
CA THR A 605 12.86 -8.53 -0.88
C THR A 605 13.32 -7.08 -0.70
N ASN A 606 14.62 -6.83 -0.82
CA ASN A 606 15.18 -5.47 -0.74
C ASN A 606 14.68 -4.59 -1.90
N SER A 607 14.47 -5.16 -3.09
CA SER A 607 13.93 -4.43 -4.23
C SER A 607 12.48 -3.96 -4.04
N ILE A 608 11.75 -4.55 -3.08
CA ILE A 608 10.40 -4.17 -2.66
C ILE A 608 10.38 -3.59 -1.24
N ASP A 609 11.56 -3.28 -0.69
CA ASP A 609 11.75 -2.70 0.65
C ASP A 609 11.06 -3.53 1.76
N LEU A 610 11.08 -4.86 1.66
CA LEU A 610 10.49 -5.78 2.63
C LEU A 610 11.57 -6.30 3.58
N PRO A 611 11.53 -5.92 4.88
CA PRO A 611 12.52 -6.35 5.87
C PRO A 611 12.57 -7.86 6.04
N LEU A 612 13.79 -8.39 6.20
CA LEU A 612 14.03 -9.79 6.52
C LEU A 612 14.47 -9.94 7.98
N ILE A 613 13.96 -10.95 8.65
CA ILE A 613 14.35 -11.36 10.00
C ILE A 613 14.81 -12.83 9.93
N ALA A 614 15.99 -13.12 10.47
CA ALA A 614 16.51 -14.47 10.56
C ALA A 614 16.03 -15.16 11.84
N GLU A 615 15.50 -16.39 11.71
CA GLU A 615 15.11 -17.22 12.85
C GLU A 615 16.23 -18.17 13.26
N MET A 616 16.27 -18.56 14.54
CA MET A 616 17.18 -19.57 15.10
C MET A 616 18.67 -19.23 14.95
N VAL A 617 19.05 -17.98 15.13
CA VAL A 617 20.45 -17.57 15.18
C VAL A 617 21.06 -18.00 16.53
N GLU A 618 22.09 -18.85 16.48
CA GLU A 618 22.66 -19.47 17.66
C GLU A 618 24.12 -19.06 17.92
N THR A 619 24.85 -18.59 16.90
CA THR A 619 26.26 -18.23 17.00
C THR A 619 26.56 -16.80 16.50
N GLU A 620 27.66 -16.22 16.98
CA GLU A 620 28.15 -14.91 16.54
C GLU A 620 28.56 -14.92 15.06
N GLU A 621 29.08 -16.06 14.58
CA GLU A 621 29.50 -16.25 13.19
C GLU A 621 28.31 -16.20 12.25
N GLU A 622 27.19 -16.84 12.61
CA GLU A 622 25.94 -16.76 11.86
C GLU A 622 25.44 -15.31 11.80
N LEU A 623 25.43 -14.60 12.95
CA LEU A 623 25.00 -13.21 13.03
C LEU A 623 25.89 -12.29 12.19
N ALA A 624 27.21 -12.53 12.17
CA ALA A 624 28.14 -11.75 11.36
C ALA A 624 27.85 -11.87 9.87
N VAL A 625 27.60 -13.10 9.36
CA VAL A 625 27.23 -13.34 7.96
C VAL A 625 25.90 -12.67 7.62
N LEU A 626 24.90 -12.77 8.49
CA LEU A 626 23.59 -12.13 8.29
C LEU A 626 23.70 -10.60 8.23
N THR A 627 24.55 -10.03 9.07
CA THR A 627 24.83 -8.59 9.09
C THR A 627 25.52 -8.16 7.78
N GLU A 628 26.53 -8.93 7.31
CA GLU A 628 27.20 -8.69 6.03
C GLU A 628 26.23 -8.74 4.84
N LEU A 629 25.29 -9.68 4.84
CA LEU A 629 24.25 -9.81 3.83
C LEU A 629 23.17 -8.71 3.90
N GLY A 630 23.16 -7.88 4.94
CA GLY A 630 22.20 -6.80 5.11
C GLY A 630 20.85 -7.24 5.66
N ILE A 631 20.76 -8.40 6.33
CA ILE A 631 19.53 -8.86 6.99
C ILE A 631 19.18 -7.91 8.13
N HIS A 632 17.91 -7.51 8.20
CA HIS A 632 17.46 -6.44 9.10
C HIS A 632 17.43 -6.87 10.57
N GLY A 633 16.91 -8.07 10.84
CA GLY A 633 16.71 -8.55 12.21
C GLY A 633 17.06 -10.01 12.39
N ALA A 634 17.30 -10.39 13.65
CA ALA A 634 17.59 -11.74 14.06
C ALA A 634 16.82 -12.12 15.33
N MET A 635 16.45 -13.39 15.46
CA MET A 635 15.98 -14.00 16.69
C MET A 635 16.60 -15.39 16.86
N GLY A 636 16.87 -15.77 18.09
CA GLY A 636 17.47 -17.06 18.40
C GLY A 636 18.07 -17.03 19.82
N ARG A 637 18.73 -18.11 20.22
CA ARG A 637 19.34 -18.19 21.56
C ARG A 637 20.46 -17.17 21.77
N LEU A 638 21.19 -16.82 20.71
CA LEU A 638 22.21 -15.79 20.76
C LEU A 638 21.63 -14.43 21.14
N ILE A 639 20.46 -14.08 20.58
CA ILE A 639 19.81 -12.79 20.84
C ILE A 639 19.12 -12.78 22.21
N GLY A 640 18.49 -13.90 22.58
CA GLY A 640 17.87 -14.11 23.88
C GLY A 640 16.96 -15.33 23.91
N ALA A 641 16.95 -16.01 25.05
CA ALA A 641 16.03 -17.12 25.29
C ALA A 641 14.62 -16.60 25.64
N PRO A 642 13.57 -17.37 25.35
CA PRO A 642 12.23 -17.04 25.82
C PRO A 642 12.16 -16.93 27.35
N ALA A 643 11.61 -15.84 27.86
CA ALA A 643 11.47 -15.59 29.30
C ALA A 643 10.12 -14.93 29.62
N PRO A 644 9.62 -15.04 30.85
CA PRO A 644 8.51 -14.21 31.33
C PRO A 644 8.85 -12.72 31.23
N TRP A 645 7.84 -11.88 31.07
CA TRP A 645 8.03 -10.42 31.01
C TRP A 645 8.76 -9.89 32.25
N GLY A 646 9.76 -9.05 32.03
CA GLY A 646 10.58 -8.45 33.10
C GLY A 646 11.75 -9.30 33.61
N LYS A 647 11.98 -10.51 33.06
CA LYS A 647 13.14 -11.38 33.35
C LYS A 647 14.08 -11.50 32.13
N GLN A 648 13.98 -10.60 31.18
CA GLN A 648 14.80 -10.55 29.96
C GLN A 648 16.06 -9.76 30.16
#